data_d3f4ecc3dd8eefce88c83e7bd294ebe0
#
_entry.id   d3f4ecc3dd8eefce88c83e7bd294ebe0
#
_cell.length_a   1.000
_cell.length_b   1.000
_cell.length_c   1.000
_cell.angle_alpha   90.00
_cell.angle_beta   90.00
_cell.angle_gamma   90.00
#
_symmetry.space_group_name_H-M   'P 1'
#
loop_
_entity.id
_entity.type
_entity.pdbx_description
1 polymer ?
#
loop_
_entity_poly.entity_id
_entity_poly.type
_entity_poly.pdbx_seq_one_letter_code
_entity_poly.pdbx_strand_id
1 'polypeptide(L)'
;MHPFFSCLTIALTLGASTLLAAPPRALPVGQLPKDIRLEPLKDLNGYFPFTPPVTTEDWSRRSGKIRTNLLVSLGLFPMPTRHALNPVIHGRIDRGDYTVEKVYFESWPGFYVTGNLYRPKAKGGRHPGVLFPHGHWDNGRFYDLGPDGIKQEVASGSEKYMEGGRSLLQALPVQLARMGCIVFQYDMLGYADSQQISMGVAHQFSKQRPEMNTVENWGLFSPQAEAHLQSIMGLQTWNSIRALDFLETIPQIDQTRIGVTGASGGGTQTFILAAIDPRPAAIFPAVMVSTGMQGGCTCENASLLRVHAGNVEIAGVFAPKPMAMTAADDWTKEMSSKGYPELQKLYQLLGHRENVHLAAHLQFGHNYNYPSRADMYQWFNRHLRIGAPEPIVEPDYQRLSREEMTVWDAQHPQPASGADFERRLLREMHDNSQKSLANDRTLSVARNAWSVLIGRNYDSAGVVEWNRTAKVDRGSFIEMPGTLRNTTYAEEVPVLFLYPKNWNGSTVLFLHPEGKSGIYLGDGSLRPEVQKSLDEGSTVAGIDLLSQGEFLATNETFTTTRKVNNPREAPSYTFGYNASVFSQRVHDILTFVRYVRTQHEPPTKKLSLVALDGTTPLAAAALALPRTPVDASVLPPTDFRFGQLLDYRSPQFLPGAAKYGDVPMLLRLAKTASGK
;
A
#
# COMPACT_ATOMS: atom_id res chain seq x y z
N MET A 1 -6.23 87.56 48.90
CA MET A 1 -5.84 86.13 49.13
C MET A 1 -5.92 85.39 47.81
N HIS A 2 -4.84 85.20 47.16
CA HIS A 2 -4.74 84.47 45.88
C HIS A 2 -4.29 83.02 46.16
N PRO A 3 -4.90 82.00 45.53
CA PRO A 3 -4.28 80.69 45.45
C PRO A 3 -3.43 80.51 44.22
N PHE A 4 -2.24 80.00 44.49
CA PHE A 4 -1.26 79.50 43.44
C PHE A 4 -1.79 78.26 42.67
N PHE A 5 -1.77 78.38 41.36
CA PHE A 5 -1.92 77.19 40.49
C PHE A 5 -0.54 76.65 40.16
N SER A 6 -0.20 75.42 40.58
CA SER A 6 0.96 74.67 40.14
C SER A 6 0.57 73.86 38.88
N CYS A 7 1.17 74.16 37.75
CA CYS A 7 1.11 73.35 36.53
C CYS A 7 2.06 72.17 36.68
N LEU A 8 1.50 70.94 36.71
CA LEU A 8 2.21 69.69 36.66
C LEU A 8 2.35 69.27 35.18
N THR A 9 3.54 69.43 34.62
CA THR A 9 3.85 68.95 33.26
C THR A 9 4.12 67.46 33.28
N ILE A 10 3.14 66.62 32.80
CA ILE A 10 3.35 65.19 32.58
C ILE A 10 4.05 65.02 31.23
N ALA A 11 5.34 64.65 31.29
CA ALA A 11 6.06 64.17 30.09
C ALA A 11 5.59 62.77 29.74
N LEU A 12 4.79 62.64 28.67
CA LEU A 12 4.51 61.36 28.04
C LEU A 12 5.75 60.89 27.29
N THR A 13 6.48 59.94 27.87
CA THR A 13 7.45 59.13 27.11
C THR A 13 6.68 58.13 26.25
N LEU A 14 6.55 58.45 24.97
CA LEU A 14 6.18 57.47 23.96
C LEU A 14 7.29 56.41 23.86
N GLY A 15 7.12 55.30 24.56
CA GLY A 15 7.88 54.09 24.31
C GLY A 15 7.53 53.61 22.90
N ALA A 16 8.43 53.75 21.94
CA ALA A 16 8.33 53.11 20.64
C ALA A 16 8.41 51.61 20.90
N SER A 17 7.27 50.96 21.04
CA SER A 17 7.17 49.50 20.91
C SER A 17 7.59 49.20 19.48
N THR A 18 8.82 48.70 19.30
CA THR A 18 9.23 48.08 18.05
C THR A 18 8.31 46.90 17.84
N LEU A 19 7.29 47.09 17.00
CA LEU A 19 6.52 45.99 16.47
C LEU A 19 7.50 45.05 15.76
N LEU A 20 7.79 43.92 16.39
CA LEU A 20 8.52 42.82 15.80
C LEU A 20 7.91 42.53 14.44
N ALA A 21 8.66 42.74 13.35
CA ALA A 21 8.15 42.50 12.02
C ALA A 21 7.87 40.99 11.87
N ALA A 22 6.61 40.62 11.67
CA ALA A 22 6.25 39.25 11.42
C ALA A 22 7.02 38.71 10.19
N PRO A 23 7.43 37.44 10.20
CA PRO A 23 8.09 36.82 9.04
C PRO A 23 7.29 37.05 7.74
N PRO A 24 7.97 37.32 6.59
CA PRO A 24 7.29 37.62 5.32
C PRO A 24 6.38 36.48 4.88
N ARG A 25 5.17 36.83 4.46
CA ARG A 25 4.18 35.87 3.96
C ARG A 25 4.21 35.80 2.44
N ALA A 26 4.04 34.58 1.92
CA ALA A 26 3.85 34.31 0.51
C ALA A 26 2.39 34.53 0.08
N LEU A 27 1.44 34.35 0.98
CA LEU A 27 0.00 34.46 0.76
C LEU A 27 -0.63 35.53 1.66
N PRO A 28 -1.75 36.14 1.28
CA PRO A 28 -2.52 37.01 2.16
C PRO A 28 -2.90 36.32 3.47
N VAL A 29 -3.05 37.07 4.54
CA VAL A 29 -3.47 36.54 5.85
C VAL A 29 -4.81 35.84 5.72
N GLY A 30 -4.92 34.61 6.24
CA GLY A 30 -6.13 33.79 6.18
C GLY A 30 -6.34 33.03 4.86
N GLN A 31 -5.48 33.23 3.86
CA GLN A 31 -5.52 32.44 2.64
C GLN A 31 -4.62 31.22 2.77
N LEU A 32 -5.16 30.04 2.44
CA LEU A 32 -4.41 28.78 2.32
C LEU A 32 -3.83 28.60 0.92
N PRO A 33 -2.74 27.82 0.77
CA PRO A 33 -2.26 27.41 -0.55
C PRO A 33 -3.34 26.70 -1.38
N LYS A 34 -3.30 26.89 -2.69
CA LYS A 34 -4.17 26.18 -3.64
C LYS A 34 -3.60 24.78 -3.90
N ASP A 35 -3.82 23.88 -2.99
CA ASP A 35 -3.17 22.58 -2.93
C ASP A 35 -4.18 21.44 -2.84
N ILE A 36 -4.10 20.49 -3.79
CA ILE A 36 -5.00 19.32 -3.86
C ILE A 36 -4.93 18.45 -2.60
N ARG A 37 -3.83 18.50 -1.86
CA ARG A 37 -3.62 17.73 -0.63
C ARG A 37 -4.49 18.25 0.54
N LEU A 38 -5.11 19.41 0.43
CA LEU A 38 -6.07 19.95 1.38
C LEU A 38 -7.50 19.40 1.14
N GLU A 39 -7.76 18.84 -0.05
CA GLU A 39 -9.02 18.19 -0.38
C GLU A 39 -9.26 16.91 0.46
N PRO A 40 -10.49 16.37 0.47
CA PRO A 40 -10.79 15.13 1.17
C PRO A 40 -9.85 13.97 0.79
N LEU A 41 -9.49 13.15 1.78
CA LEU A 41 -8.66 11.96 1.55
C LEU A 41 -9.40 10.95 0.67
N LYS A 42 -8.66 10.27 -0.19
CA LYS A 42 -9.17 9.10 -0.91
C LYS A 42 -9.47 7.97 0.07
N ASP A 43 -10.57 7.27 -0.16
CA ASP A 43 -10.93 6.07 0.57
C ASP A 43 -10.98 4.84 -0.38
N LEU A 44 -11.50 3.73 0.11
CA LEU A 44 -11.63 2.48 -0.66
C LEU A 44 -12.68 2.58 -1.79
N ASN A 45 -13.56 3.58 -1.72
CA ASN A 45 -14.61 3.82 -2.72
C ASN A 45 -14.20 4.95 -3.68
N GLY A 46 -14.93 5.08 -4.75
CA GLY A 46 -14.68 6.09 -5.76
C GLY A 46 -14.15 5.50 -7.06
N TYR A 47 -13.76 6.36 -7.99
CA TYR A 47 -13.25 5.93 -9.28
C TYR A 47 -11.74 5.83 -9.26
N PHE A 48 -11.21 4.62 -9.47
CA PHE A 48 -9.78 4.33 -9.62
C PHE A 48 -9.51 4.03 -11.12
N PRO A 49 -9.25 5.05 -11.94
CA PRO A 49 -9.05 4.86 -13.36
C PRO A 49 -7.73 4.17 -13.67
N PHE A 50 -7.76 3.36 -14.73
CA PHE A 50 -6.54 2.81 -15.32
C PHE A 50 -6.40 3.37 -16.74
N THR A 51 -5.28 4.02 -17.03
CA THR A 51 -4.93 4.46 -18.38
C THR A 51 -3.77 3.62 -18.88
N PRO A 52 -4.00 2.68 -19.82
CA PRO A 52 -2.92 1.88 -20.37
C PRO A 52 -1.86 2.77 -21.03
N PRO A 53 -0.57 2.43 -20.87
CA PRO A 53 0.49 3.16 -21.59
C PRO A 53 0.43 2.91 -23.09
N VAL A 54 1.13 3.77 -23.84
CA VAL A 54 1.11 3.76 -25.31
C VAL A 54 2.11 2.74 -25.87
N THR A 55 3.18 2.40 -25.12
CA THR A 55 4.23 1.47 -25.57
C THR A 55 4.38 0.28 -24.61
N THR A 56 4.89 -0.84 -25.14
CA THR A 56 5.20 -2.05 -24.36
C THR A 56 6.29 -1.78 -23.33
N GLU A 57 7.26 -0.93 -23.65
CA GLU A 57 8.37 -0.53 -22.80
C GLU A 57 7.87 0.28 -21.59
N ASP A 58 6.93 1.19 -21.82
CA ASP A 58 6.29 1.94 -20.73
C ASP A 58 5.52 1.02 -19.80
N TRP A 59 4.79 0.04 -20.37
CA TRP A 59 4.11 -0.97 -19.56
C TRP A 59 5.09 -1.82 -18.77
N SER A 60 6.16 -2.27 -19.38
CA SER A 60 7.19 -3.07 -18.70
C SER A 60 7.78 -2.34 -17.50
N ARG A 61 8.10 -1.03 -17.64
CA ARG A 61 8.57 -0.20 -16.54
C ARG A 61 7.50 -0.01 -15.46
N ARG A 62 6.25 0.29 -15.86
CA ARG A 62 5.14 0.54 -14.94
C ARG A 62 4.74 -0.71 -14.17
N SER A 63 4.57 -1.84 -14.83
CA SER A 63 4.25 -3.12 -14.19
C SER A 63 5.35 -3.57 -13.23
N GLY A 64 6.62 -3.36 -13.57
CA GLY A 64 7.75 -3.59 -12.66
C GLY A 64 7.68 -2.74 -11.39
N LYS A 65 7.33 -1.45 -11.52
CA LYS A 65 7.09 -0.56 -10.36
C LYS A 65 5.92 -1.04 -9.52
N ILE A 66 4.78 -1.39 -10.13
CA ILE A 66 3.60 -1.89 -9.41
C ILE A 66 3.95 -3.17 -8.65
N ARG A 67 4.66 -4.11 -9.28
CA ARG A 67 5.11 -5.35 -8.61
C ARG A 67 5.99 -5.06 -7.39
N THR A 68 6.94 -4.14 -7.52
CA THR A 68 7.79 -3.73 -6.37
C THR A 68 6.95 -3.07 -5.28
N ASN A 69 6.02 -2.17 -5.64
CA ASN A 69 5.11 -1.54 -4.68
C ASN A 69 4.25 -2.56 -3.93
N LEU A 70 3.70 -3.56 -4.64
CA LEU A 70 2.94 -4.65 -4.03
C LEU A 70 3.78 -5.43 -3.03
N LEU A 71 4.97 -5.85 -3.42
CA LEU A 71 5.87 -6.59 -2.52
C LEU A 71 6.24 -5.78 -1.27
N VAL A 72 6.52 -4.48 -1.43
CA VAL A 72 6.79 -3.58 -0.28
C VAL A 72 5.56 -3.45 0.60
N SER A 73 4.40 -3.11 0.03
CA SER A 73 3.13 -2.90 0.75
C SER A 73 2.69 -4.14 1.55
N LEU A 74 2.93 -5.32 0.99
CA LEU A 74 2.61 -6.60 1.62
C LEU A 74 3.66 -7.04 2.65
N GLY A 75 4.72 -6.26 2.86
CA GLY A 75 5.82 -6.62 3.76
C GLY A 75 6.70 -7.76 3.24
N LEU A 76 6.60 -8.11 1.95
CA LEU A 76 7.29 -9.22 1.28
C LEU A 76 8.56 -8.78 0.50
N PHE A 77 9.05 -7.58 0.74
CA PHE A 77 10.29 -7.10 0.14
C PHE A 77 11.32 -6.71 1.23
N PRO A 78 12.50 -7.36 1.30
CA PRO A 78 12.85 -8.56 0.56
C PRO A 78 11.92 -9.73 0.90
N MET A 79 11.84 -10.70 -0.01
CA MET A 79 11.01 -11.89 0.21
C MET A 79 11.47 -12.63 1.47
N PRO A 80 10.53 -13.02 2.36
CA PRO A 80 10.88 -13.79 3.56
C PRO A 80 11.59 -15.11 3.22
N THR A 81 12.43 -15.60 4.14
CA THR A 81 13.07 -16.90 4.00
C THR A 81 12.03 -18.01 3.91
N ARG A 82 12.15 -18.85 2.88
CA ARG A 82 11.30 -20.03 2.72
C ARG A 82 11.82 -21.16 3.59
N HIS A 83 11.07 -21.50 4.63
CA HIS A 83 11.32 -22.67 5.46
C HIS A 83 10.70 -23.93 4.84
N ALA A 84 11.05 -25.12 5.35
CA ALA A 84 10.42 -26.37 4.95
C ALA A 84 8.91 -26.31 5.21
N LEU A 85 8.11 -26.84 4.29
CA LEU A 85 6.64 -26.84 4.43
C LEU A 85 6.13 -27.89 5.43
N ASN A 86 6.84 -29.00 5.57
CA ASN A 86 6.45 -30.14 6.42
C ASN A 86 4.97 -30.54 6.20
N PRO A 87 4.53 -30.83 4.95
CA PRO A 87 3.13 -31.05 4.66
C PRO A 87 2.64 -32.38 5.25
N VAL A 88 1.48 -32.31 5.89
CA VAL A 88 0.73 -33.48 6.35
C VAL A 88 -0.54 -33.60 5.51
N ILE A 89 -0.70 -34.75 4.86
CA ILE A 89 -1.87 -35.09 4.04
C ILE A 89 -2.48 -36.36 4.65
N HIS A 90 -3.75 -36.28 5.09
CA HIS A 90 -4.41 -37.38 5.80
C HIS A 90 -5.91 -37.42 5.52
N GLY A 91 -6.62 -38.40 6.10
CA GLY A 91 -8.07 -38.47 6.12
C GLY A 91 -8.70 -38.55 4.72
N ARG A 92 -8.14 -39.39 3.83
CA ARG A 92 -8.64 -39.55 2.46
C ARG A 92 -10.05 -40.08 2.39
N ILE A 93 -10.91 -39.36 1.68
CA ILE A 93 -12.30 -39.71 1.40
C ILE A 93 -12.46 -40.02 -0.09
N ASP A 94 -13.02 -41.14 -0.43
CA ASP A 94 -13.30 -41.56 -1.80
C ASP A 94 -14.74 -41.20 -2.17
N ARG A 95 -14.93 -40.44 -3.27
CA ARG A 95 -16.23 -40.02 -3.80
C ARG A 95 -16.57 -40.61 -5.18
N GLY A 96 -15.90 -41.71 -5.56
CA GLY A 96 -16.15 -42.44 -6.83
C GLY A 96 -15.28 -41.89 -7.98
N ASP A 97 -15.48 -40.68 -8.42
CA ASP A 97 -14.76 -40.03 -9.53
C ASP A 97 -13.62 -39.10 -9.07
N TYR A 98 -13.63 -38.70 -7.81
CA TYR A 98 -12.56 -37.90 -7.17
C TYR A 98 -12.30 -38.37 -5.74
N THR A 99 -11.22 -37.86 -5.14
CA THR A 99 -10.91 -38.02 -3.71
C THR A 99 -10.69 -36.68 -3.05
N VAL A 100 -10.95 -36.59 -1.75
CA VAL A 100 -10.67 -35.40 -0.93
C VAL A 100 -9.76 -35.80 0.23
N GLU A 101 -8.72 -35.02 0.48
CA GLU A 101 -7.75 -35.23 1.56
C GLU A 101 -7.66 -33.96 2.41
N LYS A 102 -7.44 -34.12 3.70
CA LYS A 102 -7.17 -33.06 4.67
C LYS A 102 -5.70 -32.69 4.58
N VAL A 103 -5.38 -31.38 4.57
CA VAL A 103 -4.01 -30.91 4.40
C VAL A 103 -3.71 -29.77 5.37
N TYR A 104 -2.54 -29.82 5.99
CA TYR A 104 -1.92 -28.67 6.62
C TYR A 104 -0.40 -28.69 6.41
N PHE A 105 0.21 -27.51 6.40
CA PHE A 105 1.66 -27.34 6.27
C PHE A 105 2.11 -26.01 6.88
N GLU A 106 3.39 -25.89 7.22
CA GLU A 106 3.96 -24.66 7.74
C GLU A 106 4.26 -23.66 6.62
N SER A 107 3.59 -22.52 6.66
CA SER A 107 3.97 -21.37 5.82
C SER A 107 5.13 -20.58 6.44
N TRP A 108 5.19 -20.59 7.76
CA TRP A 108 6.26 -20.11 8.62
C TRP A 108 6.40 -21.11 9.80
N PRO A 109 7.56 -21.23 10.46
CA PRO A 109 7.68 -22.15 11.60
C PRO A 109 6.59 -21.96 12.64
N GLY A 110 5.78 -23.01 12.84
CA GLY A 110 4.62 -22.99 13.74
C GLY A 110 3.41 -22.16 13.26
N PHE A 111 3.41 -21.65 12.04
CA PHE A 111 2.27 -20.99 11.42
C PHE A 111 1.78 -21.79 10.21
N TYR A 112 0.54 -22.25 10.26
CA TYR A 112 0.01 -23.27 9.36
C TYR A 112 -0.99 -22.72 8.36
N VAL A 113 -0.91 -23.24 7.13
CA VAL A 113 -1.98 -23.21 6.13
C VAL A 113 -2.73 -24.53 6.21
N THR A 114 -4.05 -24.46 6.26
CA THR A 114 -4.98 -25.58 6.32
C THR A 114 -5.86 -25.62 5.09
N GLY A 115 -6.42 -26.77 4.73
CA GLY A 115 -7.33 -26.88 3.60
C GLY A 115 -7.69 -28.31 3.21
N ASN A 116 -8.38 -28.43 2.08
CA ASN A 116 -8.70 -29.70 1.46
C ASN A 116 -8.09 -29.80 0.05
N LEU A 117 -7.55 -30.98 -0.25
CA LEU A 117 -6.96 -31.32 -1.53
C LEU A 117 -7.88 -32.29 -2.27
N TYR A 118 -8.40 -31.83 -3.40
CA TYR A 118 -9.27 -32.61 -4.29
C TYR A 118 -8.42 -33.18 -5.42
N ARG A 119 -8.54 -34.49 -5.67
CA ARG A 119 -7.78 -35.17 -6.72
C ARG A 119 -8.70 -35.94 -7.67
N PRO A 120 -8.46 -35.87 -8.99
CA PRO A 120 -9.15 -36.74 -9.93
C PRO A 120 -8.74 -38.21 -9.74
N LYS A 121 -9.65 -39.12 -10.03
CA LYS A 121 -9.33 -40.56 -10.10
C LYS A 121 -8.87 -41.03 -11.49
N ALA A 122 -8.72 -40.12 -12.44
CA ALA A 122 -8.18 -40.44 -13.77
C ALA A 122 -6.78 -41.07 -13.65
N LYS A 123 -6.56 -42.15 -14.38
CA LYS A 123 -5.29 -42.90 -14.34
C LYS A 123 -4.28 -42.26 -15.28
N GLY A 124 -3.10 -41.96 -14.73
CA GLY A 124 -1.90 -41.60 -15.49
C GLY A 124 -1.79 -40.12 -15.89
N GLY A 125 -0.55 -39.69 -16.17
CA GLY A 125 -0.24 -38.34 -16.61
C GLY A 125 -0.07 -37.30 -15.51
N ARG A 126 0.28 -36.07 -15.92
CA ARG A 126 0.32 -34.89 -15.01
C ARG A 126 -0.95 -34.07 -15.20
N HIS A 127 -1.47 -33.60 -14.10
CA HIS A 127 -2.71 -32.85 -14.01
C HIS A 127 -2.45 -31.34 -13.86
N PRO A 128 -3.31 -30.46 -14.39
CA PRO A 128 -3.29 -29.06 -14.00
C PRO A 128 -3.49 -28.92 -12.47
N GLY A 129 -2.75 -28.01 -11.85
CA GLY A 129 -2.96 -27.63 -10.46
C GLY A 129 -3.88 -26.40 -10.37
N VAL A 130 -4.82 -26.37 -9.44
CA VAL A 130 -5.62 -25.17 -9.18
C VAL A 130 -5.52 -24.80 -7.70
N LEU A 131 -5.17 -23.54 -7.44
CA LEU A 131 -5.21 -22.94 -6.12
C LEU A 131 -6.51 -22.17 -5.96
N PHE A 132 -7.23 -22.44 -4.88
CA PHE A 132 -8.53 -21.84 -4.63
C PHE A 132 -8.58 -21.11 -3.27
N PRO A 133 -8.17 -19.82 -3.18
CA PRO A 133 -8.52 -18.94 -2.06
C PRO A 133 -10.02 -18.66 -2.06
N HIS A 134 -10.68 -18.94 -0.95
CA HIS A 134 -12.11 -18.61 -0.83
C HIS A 134 -12.33 -17.15 -0.40
N GLY A 135 -13.54 -16.61 -0.61
CA GLY A 135 -13.95 -15.28 -0.16
C GLY A 135 -14.54 -15.26 1.25
N HIS A 136 -15.32 -14.20 1.54
CA HIS A 136 -15.92 -13.95 2.85
C HIS A 136 -17.29 -14.67 2.98
N TRP A 137 -17.31 -15.99 2.87
CA TRP A 137 -18.49 -16.82 3.19
C TRP A 137 -18.39 -17.35 4.60
N ASP A 138 -19.51 -17.41 5.28
CA ASP A 138 -19.58 -17.89 6.66
C ASP A 138 -18.91 -19.26 6.82
N ASN A 139 -18.05 -19.38 7.82
CA ASN A 139 -17.25 -20.58 8.08
C ASN A 139 -16.27 -21.01 6.95
N GLY A 140 -16.02 -20.17 5.94
CA GLY A 140 -15.08 -20.48 4.87
C GLY A 140 -15.47 -21.77 4.12
N ARG A 141 -14.54 -22.71 3.91
CA ARG A 141 -14.79 -23.96 3.19
C ARG A 141 -15.87 -24.86 3.82
N PHE A 142 -16.26 -24.60 5.08
CA PHE A 142 -17.40 -25.26 5.74
C PHE A 142 -18.74 -24.59 5.44
N TYR A 143 -18.79 -23.64 4.50
CA TYR A 143 -19.99 -22.89 4.15
C TYR A 143 -21.13 -23.82 3.74
N ASP A 144 -22.30 -23.60 4.31
CA ASP A 144 -23.57 -24.23 3.97
C ASP A 144 -24.70 -23.19 4.01
N LEU A 145 -25.27 -22.89 2.87
CA LEU A 145 -26.39 -21.94 2.73
C LEU A 145 -27.66 -22.40 3.43
N GLY A 146 -27.76 -23.70 3.72
CA GLY A 146 -28.93 -24.32 4.32
C GLY A 146 -30.05 -24.62 3.31
N PRO A 147 -31.07 -25.39 3.75
CA PRO A 147 -32.14 -25.87 2.84
C PRO A 147 -33.08 -24.76 2.36
N ASP A 148 -33.25 -23.67 3.10
CA ASP A 148 -34.13 -22.57 2.69
C ASP A 148 -33.41 -21.56 1.82
N GLY A 149 -32.15 -21.26 2.09
CA GLY A 149 -31.35 -20.40 1.23
C GLY A 149 -31.18 -20.97 -0.17
N ILE A 150 -30.88 -22.26 -0.30
CA ILE A 150 -30.70 -22.89 -1.62
C ILE A 150 -31.98 -22.88 -2.47
N LYS A 151 -33.15 -22.95 -1.86
CA LYS A 151 -34.41 -22.83 -2.63
C LYS A 151 -34.49 -21.49 -3.36
N GLN A 152 -34.08 -20.41 -2.71
CA GLN A 152 -34.05 -19.07 -3.29
C GLN A 152 -33.02 -18.97 -4.42
N GLU A 153 -31.83 -19.51 -4.24
CA GLU A 153 -30.78 -19.51 -5.26
C GLU A 153 -31.13 -20.32 -6.50
N VAL A 154 -31.82 -21.48 -6.32
CA VAL A 154 -32.32 -22.28 -7.43
C VAL A 154 -33.50 -21.57 -8.13
N ALA A 155 -34.40 -20.93 -7.38
CA ALA A 155 -35.53 -20.20 -7.96
C ALA A 155 -35.08 -18.98 -8.77
N SER A 156 -33.97 -18.31 -8.37
CA SER A 156 -33.38 -17.18 -9.11
C SER A 156 -32.53 -17.62 -10.31
N GLY A 157 -32.19 -18.90 -10.42
CA GLY A 157 -31.24 -19.41 -11.42
C GLY A 157 -29.75 -19.17 -11.06
N SER A 158 -29.47 -18.71 -9.85
CA SER A 158 -28.12 -18.54 -9.33
C SER A 158 -27.43 -19.88 -9.03
N GLU A 159 -28.22 -20.89 -8.61
CA GLU A 159 -27.77 -22.27 -8.45
C GLU A 159 -28.71 -23.23 -9.18
N LYS A 160 -28.23 -24.45 -9.39
CA LYS A 160 -28.99 -25.47 -10.15
C LYS A 160 -29.49 -26.64 -9.30
N TYR A 161 -28.73 -27.02 -8.28
CA TYR A 161 -28.95 -28.22 -7.51
C TYR A 161 -29.24 -27.92 -6.06
N MET A 162 -30.21 -28.66 -5.49
CA MET A 162 -30.63 -28.47 -4.09
C MET A 162 -29.60 -28.97 -3.08
N GLU A 163 -28.79 -29.96 -3.43
CA GLU A 163 -27.79 -30.49 -2.52
C GLU A 163 -26.44 -29.80 -2.77
N GLY A 164 -25.87 -29.89 -3.96
CA GLY A 164 -24.54 -29.32 -4.27
C GLY A 164 -24.53 -27.81 -4.23
N GLY A 165 -25.62 -27.13 -4.64
CA GLY A 165 -25.69 -25.66 -4.61
C GLY A 165 -25.68 -25.05 -3.21
N ARG A 166 -25.90 -25.83 -2.14
CA ARG A 166 -25.77 -25.34 -0.76
C ARG A 166 -24.32 -24.90 -0.41
N SER A 167 -23.32 -25.42 -1.12
CA SER A 167 -21.93 -25.00 -0.90
C SER A 167 -21.19 -24.78 -2.22
N LEU A 168 -21.23 -23.56 -2.71
CA LEU A 168 -20.42 -23.13 -3.88
C LEU A 168 -18.92 -23.39 -3.64
N LEU A 169 -18.46 -23.35 -2.39
CA LEU A 169 -17.06 -23.55 -2.02
C LEU A 169 -16.64 -25.01 -2.11
N GLN A 170 -17.57 -25.97 -2.08
CA GLN A 170 -17.28 -27.36 -2.38
C GLN A 170 -17.60 -27.71 -3.85
N ALA A 171 -18.65 -27.10 -4.45
CA ALA A 171 -19.02 -27.35 -5.84
C ALA A 171 -17.87 -27.10 -6.82
N LEU A 172 -17.18 -25.97 -6.67
CA LEU A 172 -16.08 -25.55 -7.53
C LEU A 172 -14.91 -26.55 -7.56
N PRO A 173 -14.27 -26.92 -6.42
CA PRO A 173 -13.16 -27.87 -6.44
C PRO A 173 -13.60 -29.29 -6.85
N VAL A 174 -14.83 -29.72 -6.52
CA VAL A 174 -15.39 -31.02 -6.97
C VAL A 174 -15.43 -31.07 -8.48
N GLN A 175 -16.03 -30.06 -9.14
CA GLN A 175 -16.15 -30.06 -10.60
C GLN A 175 -14.78 -29.97 -11.28
N LEU A 176 -13.85 -29.15 -10.79
CA LEU A 176 -12.49 -29.09 -11.32
C LEU A 176 -11.75 -30.42 -11.20
N ALA A 177 -11.94 -31.14 -10.07
CA ALA A 177 -11.36 -32.48 -9.89
C ALA A 177 -11.96 -33.47 -10.90
N ARG A 178 -13.29 -33.45 -11.13
CA ARG A 178 -13.98 -34.26 -12.16
C ARG A 178 -13.47 -33.96 -13.57
N MET A 179 -13.10 -32.69 -13.83
CA MET A 179 -12.48 -32.29 -15.10
C MET A 179 -11.02 -32.76 -15.24
N GLY A 180 -10.39 -33.25 -14.18
CA GLY A 180 -9.03 -33.74 -14.20
C GLY A 180 -7.98 -32.85 -13.53
N CYS A 181 -8.37 -31.82 -12.79
CA CYS A 181 -7.45 -30.95 -12.03
C CYS A 181 -7.17 -31.50 -10.62
N ILE A 182 -6.00 -31.20 -10.09
CA ILE A 182 -5.72 -31.32 -8.66
C ILE A 182 -5.94 -29.94 -8.05
N VAL A 183 -6.90 -29.84 -7.12
CA VAL A 183 -7.31 -28.55 -6.54
C VAL A 183 -6.95 -28.49 -5.07
N PHE A 184 -6.23 -27.45 -4.66
CA PHE A 184 -6.03 -27.14 -3.26
C PHE A 184 -6.87 -25.92 -2.86
N GLN A 185 -7.94 -26.20 -2.13
CA GLN A 185 -8.74 -25.19 -1.45
C GLN A 185 -8.18 -24.97 -0.05
N TYR A 186 -7.53 -23.83 0.17
CA TYR A 186 -6.94 -23.51 1.47
C TYR A 186 -7.75 -22.46 2.21
N ASP A 187 -7.66 -22.49 3.52
CA ASP A 187 -8.34 -21.55 4.40
C ASP A 187 -7.68 -20.18 4.37
N MET A 188 -8.48 -19.14 4.20
CA MET A 188 -8.05 -17.78 4.51
C MET A 188 -7.95 -17.60 6.03
N LEU A 189 -7.08 -16.71 6.48
CA LEU A 189 -6.83 -16.46 7.90
C LEU A 189 -8.13 -16.17 8.66
N GLY A 190 -8.32 -16.80 9.80
CA GLY A 190 -9.51 -16.66 10.65
C GLY A 190 -10.71 -17.49 10.21
N TYR A 191 -10.64 -18.19 9.07
CA TYR A 191 -11.73 -19.05 8.59
C TYR A 191 -11.44 -20.53 8.83
N ALA A 192 -12.48 -21.32 8.92
CA ALA A 192 -12.47 -22.78 9.05
C ALA A 192 -11.44 -23.28 10.08
N ASP A 193 -10.38 -23.94 9.67
CA ASP A 193 -9.31 -24.46 10.55
C ASP A 193 -8.14 -23.50 10.75
N SER A 194 -8.06 -22.40 10.02
CA SER A 194 -6.99 -21.39 10.10
C SER A 194 -7.28 -20.36 11.21
N GLN A 195 -7.28 -20.81 12.48
CA GLN A 195 -7.68 -20.00 13.64
C GLN A 195 -6.51 -19.47 14.49
N GLN A 196 -5.27 -19.64 14.07
CA GLN A 196 -4.12 -19.11 14.81
C GLN A 196 -4.15 -17.58 14.91
N ILE A 197 -4.62 -16.89 13.86
CA ILE A 197 -5.11 -15.52 13.89
C ILE A 197 -6.63 -15.59 13.79
N SER A 198 -7.33 -15.08 14.79
CA SER A 198 -8.78 -15.24 14.89
C SER A 198 -9.54 -14.45 13.80
N MET A 199 -10.79 -14.87 13.52
CA MET A 199 -11.75 -14.14 12.68
C MET A 199 -11.90 -12.68 13.16
N GLY A 200 -11.97 -12.48 14.48
CA GLY A 200 -12.09 -11.14 15.08
C GLY A 200 -10.94 -10.21 14.70
N VAL A 201 -9.72 -10.73 14.64
CA VAL A 201 -8.54 -9.96 14.21
C VAL A 201 -8.48 -9.86 12.69
N ALA A 202 -8.64 -10.95 11.98
CA ALA A 202 -8.40 -10.97 10.53
C ALA A 202 -9.44 -10.20 9.71
N HIS A 203 -10.73 -10.26 10.09
CA HIS A 203 -11.84 -9.74 9.26
C HIS A 203 -12.80 -8.81 10.00
N GLN A 204 -12.89 -8.90 11.33
CA GLN A 204 -13.84 -8.14 12.15
C GLN A 204 -13.15 -7.08 13.02
N PHE A 205 -11.85 -6.84 12.82
CA PHE A 205 -11.13 -5.81 13.56
C PHE A 205 -11.80 -4.44 13.41
N SER A 206 -12.09 -3.80 14.55
CA SER A 206 -12.78 -2.51 14.55
C SER A 206 -12.06 -1.44 15.39
N LYS A 207 -11.46 -1.81 16.52
CA LYS A 207 -10.82 -0.89 17.47
C LYS A 207 -9.37 -1.26 17.72
N GLN A 208 -8.53 -0.24 17.90
CA GLN A 208 -7.16 -0.42 18.33
C GLN A 208 -7.09 -1.17 19.65
N ARG A 209 -6.03 -1.99 19.80
CA ARG A 209 -5.77 -2.82 20.98
C ARG A 209 -4.57 -2.23 21.74
N PRO A 210 -4.79 -1.38 22.76
CA PRO A 210 -3.68 -0.71 23.47
C PRO A 210 -2.62 -1.68 24.01
N GLU A 211 -3.02 -2.87 24.47
CA GLU A 211 -2.14 -3.93 24.95
C GLU A 211 -1.26 -4.55 23.86
N MET A 212 -1.60 -4.31 22.60
CA MET A 212 -0.86 -4.73 21.41
C MET A 212 -0.10 -3.56 20.75
N ASN A 213 0.02 -2.43 21.42
CA ASN A 213 0.65 -1.23 20.90
C ASN A 213 1.84 -0.80 21.78
N THR A 214 2.90 -1.58 21.79
CA THR A 214 4.17 -1.24 22.44
C THR A 214 5.33 -1.43 21.48
N VAL A 215 6.43 -0.71 21.74
CA VAL A 215 7.63 -0.75 20.88
C VAL A 215 8.26 -2.15 20.84
N GLU A 216 8.23 -2.86 21.95
CA GLU A 216 8.89 -4.17 22.10
C GLU A 216 7.97 -5.32 21.70
N ASN A 217 6.67 -5.15 21.78
CA ASN A 217 5.73 -6.27 21.70
C ASN A 217 4.38 -5.84 21.10
N TRP A 218 4.35 -5.73 19.77
CA TRP A 218 3.18 -5.24 19.03
C TRP A 218 2.35 -6.36 18.42
N GLY A 219 1.11 -6.05 18.07
CA GLY A 219 0.20 -6.88 17.30
C GLY A 219 -0.24 -6.21 16.01
N LEU A 220 -0.98 -6.93 15.18
CA LEU A 220 -1.55 -6.45 13.92
C LEU A 220 -2.37 -5.17 14.12
N PHE A 221 -2.35 -4.29 13.13
CA PHE A 221 -3.01 -2.97 13.09
C PHE A 221 -2.45 -1.92 14.06
N SER A 222 -1.47 -2.25 14.91
CA SER A 222 -0.77 -1.25 15.72
C SER A 222 0.10 -0.34 14.84
N PRO A 223 0.46 0.87 15.31
CA PRO A 223 1.45 1.70 14.62
C PRO A 223 2.76 0.98 14.30
N GLN A 224 3.23 0.11 15.21
CA GLN A 224 4.44 -0.68 14.99
C GLN A 224 4.26 -1.70 13.87
N ALA A 225 3.14 -2.43 13.82
CA ALA A 225 2.87 -3.34 12.72
C ALA A 225 2.88 -2.60 11.36
N GLU A 226 2.27 -1.41 11.29
CA GLU A 226 2.28 -0.59 10.08
C GLU A 226 3.70 -0.05 9.76
N ALA A 227 4.47 0.38 10.78
CA ALA A 227 5.86 0.81 10.60
C ALA A 227 6.77 -0.33 10.11
N HIS A 228 6.34 -1.59 10.30
CA HIS A 228 7.01 -2.79 9.82
C HIS A 228 6.33 -3.43 8.60
N LEU A 229 5.24 -2.84 8.05
CA LEU A 229 4.43 -3.38 6.95
C LEU A 229 3.95 -4.81 7.21
N GLN A 230 3.45 -5.05 8.41
CA GLN A 230 2.88 -6.32 8.84
C GLN A 230 1.36 -6.21 8.86
N SER A 231 0.68 -6.87 7.94
CA SER A 231 -0.77 -6.80 7.74
C SER A 231 -1.38 -8.17 7.51
N ILE A 232 -2.68 -8.30 7.77
CA ILE A 232 -3.44 -9.53 7.43
C ILE A 232 -3.29 -9.84 5.94
N MET A 233 -3.37 -8.83 5.07
CA MET A 233 -3.21 -9.02 3.63
C MET A 233 -1.81 -9.56 3.27
N GLY A 234 -0.77 -9.06 3.92
CA GLY A 234 0.60 -9.55 3.75
C GLY A 234 0.77 -11.00 4.17
N LEU A 235 0.26 -11.37 5.37
CA LEU A 235 0.28 -12.74 5.86
C LEU A 235 -0.52 -13.69 4.97
N GLN A 236 -1.71 -13.27 4.54
CA GLN A 236 -2.57 -14.04 3.64
C GLN A 236 -1.89 -14.28 2.27
N THR A 237 -1.26 -13.24 1.71
CA THR A 237 -0.52 -13.37 0.43
C THR A 237 0.71 -14.26 0.58
N TRP A 238 1.42 -14.19 1.72
CA TRP A 238 2.48 -15.14 2.03
C TRP A 238 1.97 -16.57 2.06
N ASN A 239 0.86 -16.83 2.74
CA ASN A 239 0.20 -18.14 2.75
C ASN A 239 -0.17 -18.62 1.34
N SER A 240 -0.63 -17.71 0.47
CA SER A 240 -0.93 -18.01 -0.95
C SER A 240 0.31 -18.43 -1.73
N ILE A 241 1.45 -17.75 -1.54
CA ILE A 241 2.75 -18.11 -2.13
C ILE A 241 3.18 -19.50 -1.66
N ARG A 242 3.07 -19.77 -0.35
CA ARG A 242 3.44 -21.07 0.24
C ARG A 242 2.49 -22.19 -0.18
N ALA A 243 1.24 -21.87 -0.46
CA ALA A 243 0.27 -22.82 -1.03
C ALA A 243 0.62 -23.18 -2.49
N LEU A 244 1.16 -22.25 -3.28
CA LEU A 244 1.76 -22.59 -4.58
C LEU A 244 3.01 -23.48 -4.42
N ASP A 245 3.88 -23.19 -3.43
CA ASP A 245 5.03 -24.03 -3.12
C ASP A 245 4.56 -25.46 -2.76
N PHE A 246 3.47 -25.60 -1.97
CA PHE A 246 2.88 -26.90 -1.65
C PHE A 246 2.38 -27.63 -2.91
N LEU A 247 1.64 -26.96 -3.80
CA LEU A 247 1.19 -27.59 -5.04
C LEU A 247 2.35 -28.14 -5.88
N GLU A 248 3.47 -27.43 -5.92
CA GLU A 248 4.68 -27.89 -6.64
C GLU A 248 5.33 -29.13 -6.02
N THR A 249 5.07 -29.42 -4.75
CA THR A 249 5.56 -30.67 -4.10
C THR A 249 4.78 -31.91 -4.53
N ILE A 250 3.61 -31.75 -5.17
CA ILE A 250 2.74 -32.86 -5.57
C ILE A 250 3.23 -33.39 -6.94
N PRO A 251 3.78 -34.63 -7.02
CA PRO A 251 4.42 -35.12 -8.24
C PRO A 251 3.50 -35.20 -9.48
N GLN A 252 2.20 -35.33 -9.22
CA GLN A 252 1.18 -35.45 -10.29
C GLN A 252 0.80 -34.11 -10.90
N ILE A 253 1.24 -32.97 -10.35
CA ILE A 253 0.93 -31.65 -10.90
C ILE A 253 1.90 -31.29 -12.03
N ASP A 254 1.33 -30.77 -13.10
CA ASP A 254 2.04 -30.08 -14.16
C ASP A 254 2.26 -28.61 -13.74
N GLN A 255 3.45 -28.30 -13.32
CA GLN A 255 3.82 -26.95 -12.83
C GLN A 255 3.68 -25.85 -13.89
N THR A 256 3.57 -26.22 -15.19
CA THR A 256 3.32 -25.25 -16.28
C THR A 256 1.84 -24.95 -16.48
N ARG A 257 0.94 -25.66 -15.78
CA ARG A 257 -0.51 -25.54 -15.90
C ARG A 257 -1.15 -25.29 -14.53
N ILE A 258 -0.72 -24.23 -13.83
CA ILE A 258 -1.30 -23.85 -12.54
C ILE A 258 -2.31 -22.73 -12.76
N GLY A 259 -3.56 -22.95 -12.33
CA GLY A 259 -4.62 -21.96 -12.28
C GLY A 259 -4.82 -21.40 -10.88
N VAL A 260 -5.29 -20.16 -10.78
CA VAL A 260 -5.73 -19.57 -9.51
C VAL A 260 -7.11 -18.94 -9.70
N THR A 261 -8.03 -19.25 -8.80
CA THR A 261 -9.39 -18.66 -8.84
C THR A 261 -9.94 -18.48 -7.44
N GLY A 262 -10.71 -17.44 -7.26
CA GLY A 262 -11.43 -17.13 -6.02
C GLY A 262 -12.36 -15.95 -6.24
N ALA A 263 -13.33 -15.75 -5.35
CA ALA A 263 -14.25 -14.64 -5.42
C ALA A 263 -14.14 -13.74 -4.19
N SER A 264 -14.57 -12.47 -4.31
CA SER A 264 -14.52 -11.52 -3.20
C SER A 264 -13.08 -11.37 -2.66
N GLY A 265 -12.84 -11.53 -1.37
CA GLY A 265 -11.49 -11.57 -0.79
C GLY A 265 -10.57 -12.60 -1.45
N GLY A 266 -11.12 -13.76 -1.90
CA GLY A 266 -10.39 -14.76 -2.69
C GLY A 266 -10.06 -14.26 -4.10
N GLY A 267 -10.91 -13.44 -4.69
CA GLY A 267 -10.66 -12.73 -5.95
C GLY A 267 -9.50 -11.74 -5.80
N THR A 268 -9.46 -11.00 -4.68
CA THR A 268 -8.33 -10.13 -4.34
C THR A 268 -7.02 -10.93 -4.27
N GLN A 269 -7.02 -12.05 -3.53
CA GLN A 269 -5.83 -12.91 -3.46
C GLN A 269 -5.43 -13.48 -4.82
N THR A 270 -6.39 -13.78 -5.68
CA THR A 270 -6.15 -14.31 -7.03
C THR A 270 -5.32 -13.33 -7.88
N PHE A 271 -5.76 -12.07 -8.04
CA PHE A 271 -5.04 -11.14 -8.88
C PHE A 271 -3.79 -10.53 -8.20
N ILE A 272 -3.78 -10.37 -6.88
CA ILE A 272 -2.59 -9.92 -6.16
C ILE A 272 -1.47 -10.96 -6.23
N LEU A 273 -1.79 -12.24 -5.98
CA LEU A 273 -0.81 -13.33 -6.10
C LEU A 273 -0.25 -13.38 -7.53
N ALA A 274 -1.12 -13.34 -8.54
CA ALA A 274 -0.71 -13.39 -9.95
C ALA A 274 0.12 -12.16 -10.38
N ALA A 275 -0.06 -11.00 -9.74
CA ALA A 275 0.76 -9.82 -10.02
C ALA A 275 2.21 -9.95 -9.52
N ILE A 276 2.47 -10.75 -8.47
CA ILE A 276 3.77 -10.84 -7.81
C ILE A 276 4.47 -12.20 -7.98
N ASP A 277 3.73 -13.26 -8.31
CA ASP A 277 4.27 -14.61 -8.51
C ASP A 277 4.09 -15.04 -9.98
N PRO A 278 5.14 -15.45 -10.68
CA PRO A 278 5.08 -15.79 -12.10
C PRO A 278 4.49 -17.18 -12.39
N ARG A 279 4.27 -18.04 -11.40
CA ARG A 279 3.86 -19.44 -11.58
C ARG A 279 2.44 -19.63 -12.13
N PRO A 280 1.42 -18.85 -11.77
CA PRO A 280 0.10 -19.02 -12.39
C PRO A 280 0.14 -18.88 -13.89
N ALA A 281 -0.45 -19.85 -14.61
CA ALA A 281 -0.56 -19.87 -16.06
C ALA A 281 -1.87 -19.21 -16.54
N ALA A 282 -2.94 -19.31 -15.75
CA ALA A 282 -4.24 -18.67 -16.00
C ALA A 282 -4.91 -18.30 -14.67
N ILE A 283 -5.67 -17.22 -14.64
CA ILE A 283 -6.42 -16.79 -13.45
C ILE A 283 -7.87 -16.45 -13.75
N PHE A 284 -8.71 -16.56 -12.69
CA PHE A 284 -10.10 -16.18 -12.74
C PHE A 284 -10.56 -15.51 -11.42
N PRO A 285 -10.25 -14.21 -11.20
CA PRO A 285 -10.77 -13.47 -10.06
C PRO A 285 -12.25 -13.13 -10.28
N ALA A 286 -13.14 -13.70 -9.46
CA ALA A 286 -14.57 -13.44 -9.55
C ALA A 286 -14.99 -12.27 -8.66
N VAL A 287 -15.84 -11.38 -9.17
CA VAL A 287 -16.56 -10.27 -8.50
C VAL A 287 -15.68 -9.38 -7.59
N MET A 288 -14.44 -9.06 -8.02
CA MET A 288 -13.54 -8.24 -7.21
C MET A 288 -12.68 -7.25 -7.97
N VAL A 289 -12.31 -7.53 -9.23
CA VAL A 289 -11.62 -6.51 -10.04
C VAL A 289 -12.61 -5.39 -10.33
N SER A 290 -12.31 -4.18 -9.89
CA SER A 290 -13.26 -3.05 -9.96
C SER A 290 -12.54 -1.71 -10.04
N THR A 291 -13.18 -0.74 -10.69
CA THR A 291 -12.79 0.68 -10.66
C THR A 291 -13.44 1.43 -9.49
N GLY A 292 -14.51 0.90 -8.91
CA GLY A 292 -15.36 1.58 -7.93
C GLY A 292 -14.96 1.34 -6.49
N MET A 293 -14.85 0.07 -6.05
CA MET A 293 -14.49 -0.31 -4.69
C MET A 293 -13.23 -1.18 -4.72
N GLN A 294 -12.28 -0.89 -3.84
CA GLN A 294 -10.95 -1.49 -3.91
C GLN A 294 -10.71 -2.61 -2.90
N GLY A 295 -11.44 -2.63 -1.80
CA GLY A 295 -11.32 -3.65 -0.77
C GLY A 295 -12.07 -3.26 0.49
N GLY A 296 -13.15 -3.97 0.84
CA GLY A 296 -14.00 -3.65 2.00
C GLY A 296 -13.45 -4.19 3.32
N CYS A 297 -12.73 -5.30 3.27
CA CYS A 297 -12.20 -5.99 4.44
C CYS A 297 -10.75 -5.60 4.76
N THR A 298 -10.34 -5.77 6.02
CA THR A 298 -8.95 -5.59 6.46
C THR A 298 -7.98 -6.54 5.76
N CYS A 299 -8.42 -7.74 5.38
CA CYS A 299 -7.61 -8.70 4.63
C CYS A 299 -7.38 -8.35 3.15
N GLU A 300 -8.03 -7.29 2.66
CA GLU A 300 -7.91 -6.78 1.29
C GLU A 300 -7.14 -5.46 1.23
N ASN A 301 -6.69 -4.97 2.37
CA ASN A 301 -6.03 -3.68 2.52
C ASN A 301 -4.68 -3.79 3.22
N ALA A 302 -3.72 -3.02 2.74
CA ALA A 302 -2.42 -2.81 3.36
C ALA A 302 -1.97 -1.37 3.10
N SER A 303 -1.16 -0.80 3.98
CA SER A 303 -0.55 0.50 3.75
C SER A 303 0.25 0.53 2.45
N LEU A 304 0.19 1.63 1.71
CA LEU A 304 0.84 1.90 0.41
C LEU A 304 0.24 1.14 -0.80
N LEU A 305 -0.67 0.20 -0.58
CA LEU A 305 -1.10 -0.77 -1.59
C LEU A 305 -1.69 -0.12 -2.86
N ARG A 306 -2.53 0.91 -2.69
CA ARG A 306 -3.30 1.54 -3.78
C ARG A 306 -3.10 3.06 -3.87
N VAL A 307 -2.00 3.56 -3.36
CA VAL A 307 -1.69 5.00 -3.46
C VAL A 307 -1.53 5.42 -4.93
N HIS A 308 -1.00 4.54 -5.78
CA HIS A 308 -0.67 4.85 -7.17
C HIS A 308 -1.35 3.94 -8.21
N ALA A 309 -2.06 2.89 -7.81
CA ALA A 309 -2.69 1.94 -8.72
C ALA A 309 -3.96 1.34 -8.09
N GLY A 310 -5.05 1.25 -8.86
CA GLY A 310 -6.28 0.56 -8.47
C GLY A 310 -6.26 -0.93 -8.83
N ASN A 311 -7.31 -1.66 -8.42
CA ASN A 311 -7.43 -3.11 -8.67
C ASN A 311 -7.34 -3.49 -10.14
N VAL A 312 -7.91 -2.68 -11.06
CA VAL A 312 -7.87 -2.95 -12.50
C VAL A 312 -6.43 -2.96 -13.02
N GLU A 313 -5.63 -1.95 -12.63
CA GLU A 313 -4.26 -1.85 -13.05
C GLU A 313 -3.38 -2.93 -12.41
N ILE A 314 -3.61 -3.25 -11.13
CA ILE A 314 -2.91 -4.33 -10.43
C ILE A 314 -3.19 -5.67 -11.12
N ALA A 315 -4.46 -5.97 -11.45
CA ALA A 315 -4.83 -7.17 -12.21
C ALA A 315 -4.15 -7.19 -13.59
N GLY A 316 -4.03 -6.02 -14.25
CA GLY A 316 -3.32 -5.85 -15.52
C GLY A 316 -1.85 -6.26 -15.47
N VAL A 317 -1.20 -6.28 -14.30
CA VAL A 317 0.21 -6.75 -14.17
C VAL A 317 0.39 -8.21 -14.58
N PHE A 318 -0.68 -9.01 -14.57
CA PHE A 318 -0.65 -10.39 -15.04
C PHE A 318 -0.57 -10.53 -16.56
N ALA A 319 -0.95 -9.49 -17.32
CA ALA A 319 -0.87 -9.49 -18.77
C ALA A 319 0.56 -9.78 -19.28
N PRO A 320 0.73 -10.53 -20.39
CA PRO A 320 -0.29 -11.00 -21.33
C PRO A 320 -0.89 -12.39 -21.03
N LYS A 321 -0.65 -12.97 -19.86
CA LYS A 321 -1.19 -14.30 -19.51
C LYS A 321 -2.72 -14.27 -19.39
N PRO A 322 -3.39 -15.43 -19.61
CA PRO A 322 -4.83 -15.52 -19.65
C PRO A 322 -5.50 -15.14 -18.32
N MET A 323 -6.34 -14.11 -18.33
CA MET A 323 -7.18 -13.66 -17.22
C MET A 323 -8.62 -13.48 -17.67
N ALA A 324 -9.54 -14.21 -17.05
CA ALA A 324 -10.95 -13.86 -17.12
C ALA A 324 -11.47 -13.47 -15.72
N MET A 325 -12.58 -12.77 -15.69
CA MET A 325 -13.20 -12.27 -14.45
C MET A 325 -14.72 -12.21 -14.59
N THR A 326 -15.42 -12.13 -13.46
CA THR A 326 -16.85 -11.87 -13.45
C THR A 326 -17.19 -10.51 -12.88
N ALA A 327 -18.31 -9.95 -13.33
CA ALA A 327 -18.99 -8.80 -12.72
C ALA A 327 -20.42 -9.20 -12.35
N ALA A 328 -20.92 -8.60 -11.27
CA ALA A 328 -22.26 -8.80 -10.71
C ALA A 328 -22.96 -7.46 -10.46
N ASP A 329 -24.19 -7.46 -9.97
CA ASP A 329 -24.84 -6.24 -9.46
C ASP A 329 -24.27 -5.86 -8.08
N ASP A 330 -23.04 -5.46 -8.10
CA ASP A 330 -22.27 -4.99 -6.96
C ASP A 330 -21.29 -3.87 -7.42
N TRP A 331 -20.20 -3.66 -6.72
CA TRP A 331 -19.14 -2.69 -7.09
C TRP A 331 -18.40 -3.04 -8.39
N THR A 332 -18.61 -4.22 -8.97
CA THR A 332 -18.02 -4.65 -10.25
C THR A 332 -18.91 -4.35 -11.45
N LYS A 333 -20.14 -3.91 -11.27
CA LYS A 333 -21.13 -3.72 -12.33
C LYS A 333 -20.68 -2.78 -13.46
N GLU A 334 -19.83 -1.82 -13.16
CA GLU A 334 -19.32 -0.88 -14.15
C GLU A 334 -18.17 -1.44 -15.01
N MET A 335 -17.66 -2.63 -14.70
CA MET A 335 -16.50 -3.20 -15.39
C MET A 335 -16.69 -3.30 -16.91
N SER A 336 -17.90 -3.53 -17.41
CA SER A 336 -18.16 -3.57 -18.85
C SER A 336 -17.88 -2.25 -19.58
N SER A 337 -18.05 -1.12 -18.88
CA SER A 337 -17.84 0.23 -19.43
C SER A 337 -16.58 0.92 -18.92
N LYS A 338 -16.07 0.54 -17.76
CA LYS A 338 -14.88 1.10 -17.10
C LYS A 338 -14.03 -0.04 -16.53
N GLY A 339 -12.76 -0.07 -16.86
CA GLY A 339 -11.82 -1.10 -16.38
C GLY A 339 -11.58 -2.20 -17.39
N TYR A 340 -12.60 -2.91 -17.84
CA TYR A 340 -12.42 -3.96 -18.85
C TYR A 340 -12.01 -3.43 -20.22
N PRO A 341 -12.57 -2.34 -20.77
CA PRO A 341 -12.06 -1.72 -21.99
C PRO A 341 -10.58 -1.32 -21.90
N GLU A 342 -10.13 -0.84 -20.74
CA GLU A 342 -8.73 -0.49 -20.49
C GLU A 342 -7.84 -1.73 -20.45
N LEU A 343 -8.28 -2.81 -19.81
CA LEU A 343 -7.58 -4.10 -19.85
C LEU A 343 -7.50 -4.65 -21.27
N GLN A 344 -8.58 -4.56 -22.06
CA GLN A 344 -8.56 -4.99 -23.48
C GLN A 344 -7.53 -4.20 -24.29
N LYS A 345 -7.44 -2.87 -24.11
CA LYS A 345 -6.41 -2.04 -24.75
C LYS A 345 -5.00 -2.48 -24.35
N LEU A 346 -4.77 -2.77 -23.06
CA LEU A 346 -3.49 -3.28 -22.58
C LEU A 346 -3.13 -4.62 -23.22
N TYR A 347 -4.06 -5.59 -23.20
CA TYR A 347 -3.83 -6.89 -23.79
C TYR A 347 -3.64 -6.81 -25.33
N GLN A 348 -4.34 -5.91 -25.99
CA GLN A 348 -4.14 -5.61 -27.41
C GLN A 348 -2.75 -5.01 -27.68
N LEU A 349 -2.29 -4.06 -26.85
CA LEU A 349 -0.93 -3.49 -26.93
C LEU A 349 0.13 -4.59 -26.83
N LEU A 350 -0.12 -5.62 -25.99
CA LEU A 350 0.79 -6.75 -25.80
C LEU A 350 0.60 -7.88 -26.83
N GLY A 351 -0.30 -7.73 -27.82
CA GLY A 351 -0.55 -8.70 -28.88
C GLY A 351 -1.40 -9.90 -28.50
N HIS A 352 -2.12 -9.85 -27.38
CA HIS A 352 -2.86 -11.00 -26.79
C HIS A 352 -4.25 -10.62 -26.32
N ARG A 353 -4.99 -9.86 -27.12
CA ARG A 353 -6.35 -9.37 -26.75
C ARG A 353 -7.30 -10.49 -26.34
N GLU A 354 -7.17 -11.68 -26.93
CA GLU A 354 -7.95 -12.87 -26.64
C GLU A 354 -7.70 -13.46 -25.24
N ASN A 355 -6.63 -13.07 -24.58
CA ASN A 355 -6.25 -13.54 -23.24
C ASN A 355 -6.88 -12.74 -22.10
N VAL A 356 -7.81 -11.83 -22.38
CA VAL A 356 -8.61 -11.14 -21.35
C VAL A 356 -10.09 -11.27 -21.65
N HIS A 357 -10.89 -11.66 -20.65
CA HIS A 357 -12.34 -11.84 -20.79
C HIS A 357 -13.09 -11.34 -19.54
N LEU A 358 -14.29 -10.80 -19.74
CA LEU A 358 -15.24 -10.42 -18.70
C LEU A 358 -16.56 -11.12 -18.93
N ALA A 359 -17.00 -11.94 -17.98
CA ALA A 359 -18.35 -12.50 -17.91
C ALA A 359 -19.20 -11.65 -16.94
N ALA A 360 -20.13 -10.86 -17.48
CA ALA A 360 -20.97 -9.96 -16.71
C ALA A 360 -22.34 -10.60 -16.43
N HIS A 361 -22.57 -10.95 -15.17
CA HIS A 361 -23.84 -11.55 -14.69
C HIS A 361 -24.60 -10.55 -13.81
N LEU A 362 -24.97 -9.41 -14.37
CA LEU A 362 -25.59 -8.29 -13.64
C LEU A 362 -27.00 -8.57 -13.12
N GLN A 363 -27.60 -9.71 -13.48
CA GLN A 363 -28.86 -10.19 -12.92
C GLN A 363 -28.72 -10.84 -11.54
N PHE A 364 -27.47 -11.09 -11.09
CA PHE A 364 -27.16 -11.67 -9.79
C PHE A 364 -26.39 -10.68 -8.91
N GLY A 365 -26.60 -10.75 -7.61
CA GLY A 365 -25.76 -10.08 -6.62
C GLY A 365 -24.36 -10.70 -6.49
N HIS A 366 -23.59 -10.19 -5.54
CA HIS A 366 -22.23 -10.62 -5.24
C HIS A 366 -22.15 -12.11 -4.89
N ASN A 367 -21.66 -12.95 -5.81
CA ASN A 367 -21.58 -14.39 -5.61
C ASN A 367 -20.54 -15.05 -6.56
N TYR A 368 -20.20 -16.32 -6.29
CA TYR A 368 -19.51 -17.22 -7.22
C TYR A 368 -20.45 -18.37 -7.59
N ASN A 369 -21.60 -18.02 -8.12
CA ASN A 369 -22.74 -18.87 -8.42
C ASN A 369 -22.48 -19.82 -9.62
N TYR A 370 -23.44 -20.68 -9.90
CA TYR A 370 -23.36 -21.67 -10.98
C TYR A 370 -23.01 -21.07 -12.35
N PRO A 371 -23.63 -19.97 -12.85
CA PRO A 371 -23.22 -19.34 -14.12
C PRO A 371 -21.78 -18.85 -14.12
N SER A 372 -21.36 -18.18 -13.06
CA SER A 372 -19.97 -17.67 -12.92
C SER A 372 -18.94 -18.81 -12.86
N ARG A 373 -19.29 -19.93 -12.22
CA ARG A 373 -18.44 -21.12 -12.19
C ARG A 373 -18.34 -21.77 -13.57
N ALA A 374 -19.45 -21.81 -14.33
CA ALA A 374 -19.46 -22.34 -15.69
C ALA A 374 -18.49 -21.61 -16.62
N ASP A 375 -18.43 -20.26 -16.56
CA ASP A 375 -17.46 -19.47 -17.31
C ASP A 375 -16.02 -19.78 -16.89
N MET A 376 -15.78 -19.93 -15.59
CA MET A 376 -14.46 -20.28 -15.08
C MET A 376 -14.01 -21.66 -15.55
N TYR A 377 -14.91 -22.66 -15.55
CA TYR A 377 -14.58 -24.01 -16.02
C TYR A 377 -14.19 -24.01 -17.50
N GLN A 378 -14.93 -23.28 -18.35
CA GLN A 378 -14.61 -23.13 -19.78
C GLN A 378 -13.27 -22.43 -19.97
N TRP A 379 -13.01 -21.33 -19.19
CA TRP A 379 -11.75 -20.61 -19.23
C TRP A 379 -10.55 -21.49 -18.89
N PHE A 380 -10.64 -22.24 -17.80
CA PHE A 380 -9.58 -23.14 -17.37
C PHE A 380 -9.45 -24.36 -18.31
N ASN A 381 -10.56 -24.91 -18.83
CA ASN A 381 -10.50 -25.98 -19.83
C ASN A 381 -9.62 -25.57 -21.00
N ARG A 382 -9.84 -24.38 -21.52
CA ARG A 382 -9.07 -23.83 -22.66
C ARG A 382 -7.62 -23.54 -22.29
N HIS A 383 -7.40 -22.73 -21.26
CA HIS A 383 -6.07 -22.12 -20.99
C HIS A 383 -5.15 -23.02 -20.15
N LEU A 384 -5.68 -23.92 -19.35
CA LEU A 384 -4.91 -24.97 -18.68
C LEU A 384 -4.87 -26.27 -19.51
N ARG A 385 -5.47 -26.28 -20.68
CA ARG A 385 -5.53 -27.44 -21.58
C ARG A 385 -5.97 -28.70 -20.85
N ILE A 386 -7.10 -28.63 -20.16
CA ILE A 386 -7.65 -29.74 -19.36
C ILE A 386 -8.12 -30.85 -20.29
N GLY A 387 -8.81 -30.51 -21.39
CA GLY A 387 -9.32 -31.45 -22.37
C GLY A 387 -10.68 -32.08 -21.94
N ALA A 388 -11.40 -31.43 -21.03
CA ALA A 388 -12.73 -31.87 -20.67
C ALA A 388 -13.70 -31.67 -21.85
N PRO A 389 -14.65 -32.60 -22.09
CA PRO A 389 -15.66 -32.47 -23.16
C PRO A 389 -16.52 -31.20 -22.98
N GLU A 390 -16.80 -30.52 -24.08
CA GLU A 390 -17.69 -29.35 -24.08
C GLU A 390 -19.08 -29.73 -24.69
N PRO A 391 -20.17 -29.13 -24.19
CA PRO A 391 -20.25 -28.13 -23.12
C PRO A 391 -19.94 -28.74 -21.74
N ILE A 392 -19.19 -27.99 -20.92
CA ILE A 392 -18.91 -28.43 -19.57
C ILE A 392 -20.15 -28.28 -18.71
N VAL A 393 -20.62 -29.39 -18.17
CA VAL A 393 -21.78 -29.44 -17.28
C VAL A 393 -21.29 -29.76 -15.87
N GLU A 394 -21.61 -28.91 -14.90
CA GLU A 394 -21.41 -29.20 -13.47
C GLU A 394 -22.60 -30.10 -13.00
N PRO A 395 -22.40 -31.38 -12.73
CA PRO A 395 -23.46 -32.23 -12.18
C PRO A 395 -23.52 -32.08 -10.66
N ASP A 396 -24.66 -32.48 -10.08
CA ASP A 396 -24.82 -32.48 -8.63
C ASP A 396 -23.79 -33.38 -7.94
N TYR A 397 -23.56 -33.13 -6.65
CA TYR A 397 -22.65 -33.90 -5.83
C TYR A 397 -23.11 -33.93 -4.38
N GLN A 398 -22.68 -34.93 -3.64
CA GLN A 398 -22.92 -35.05 -2.20
C GLN A 398 -21.84 -34.26 -1.45
N ARG A 399 -22.27 -33.25 -0.69
CA ARG A 399 -21.35 -32.41 0.12
C ARG A 399 -20.69 -33.25 1.23
N LEU A 400 -19.50 -32.83 1.58
CA LEU A 400 -18.80 -33.28 2.79
C LEU A 400 -19.33 -32.51 4.00
N SER A 401 -19.41 -33.20 5.15
CA SER A 401 -19.70 -32.57 6.44
C SER A 401 -18.47 -31.77 6.93
N ARG A 402 -18.68 -30.94 7.97
CA ARG A 402 -17.59 -30.23 8.63
C ARG A 402 -16.55 -31.19 9.20
N GLU A 403 -16.99 -32.29 9.82
CA GLU A 403 -16.11 -33.31 10.42
C GLU A 403 -15.27 -34.03 9.36
N GLU A 404 -15.88 -34.32 8.21
CA GLU A 404 -15.16 -34.90 7.07
C GLU A 404 -14.08 -33.96 6.51
N MET A 405 -14.26 -32.64 6.60
CA MET A 405 -13.33 -31.63 6.05
C MET A 405 -12.31 -31.10 7.05
N THR A 406 -12.63 -31.08 8.38
CA THR A 406 -11.77 -30.54 9.42
C THR A 406 -10.41 -31.25 9.45
N VAL A 407 -9.31 -30.48 9.43
CA VAL A 407 -7.94 -31.03 9.40
C VAL A 407 -7.45 -31.45 10.78
N TRP A 408 -7.96 -30.80 11.83
CA TRP A 408 -7.56 -31.06 13.21
C TRP A 408 -8.35 -32.22 13.84
N ASP A 409 -7.67 -33.15 14.42
CA ASP A 409 -8.25 -34.30 15.15
C ASP A 409 -7.32 -34.74 16.30
N ALA A 410 -7.61 -35.84 16.93
CA ALA A 410 -6.81 -36.34 18.09
C ALA A 410 -5.37 -36.68 17.69
N GLN A 411 -5.09 -37.10 16.47
CA GLN A 411 -3.75 -37.39 15.93
C GLN A 411 -3.07 -36.14 15.35
N HIS A 412 -3.84 -35.11 14.99
CA HIS A 412 -3.40 -33.85 14.40
C HIS A 412 -3.96 -32.69 15.22
N PRO A 413 -3.36 -32.39 16.41
CA PRO A 413 -3.90 -31.40 17.33
C PRO A 413 -3.77 -29.97 16.78
N GLN A 414 -4.70 -29.09 17.18
CA GLN A 414 -4.65 -27.67 16.85
C GLN A 414 -3.37 -27.02 17.37
N PRO A 415 -2.71 -26.17 16.58
CA PRO A 415 -1.52 -25.44 16.99
C PRO A 415 -1.85 -24.30 17.97
N ALA A 416 -0.80 -23.75 18.60
CA ALA A 416 -0.90 -22.55 19.43
C ALA A 416 -1.48 -21.38 18.64
N SER A 417 -2.33 -20.55 19.27
CA SER A 417 -3.07 -19.45 18.67
C SER A 417 -3.22 -18.27 19.65
N GLY A 418 -3.84 -17.21 19.21
CA GLY A 418 -4.18 -16.04 20.04
C GLY A 418 -3.08 -15.00 20.12
N ALA A 419 -3.18 -14.09 21.11
CA ALA A 419 -2.36 -12.89 21.21
C ALA A 419 -0.84 -13.15 21.27
N ASP A 420 -0.42 -14.15 22.05
CA ASP A 420 1.01 -14.47 22.20
C ASP A 420 1.58 -15.10 20.93
N PHE A 421 0.79 -15.92 20.25
CA PHE A 421 1.16 -16.45 18.94
C PHE A 421 1.32 -15.32 17.93
N GLU A 422 0.35 -14.38 17.86
CA GLU A 422 0.36 -13.23 16.96
C GLU A 422 1.64 -12.41 17.16
N ARG A 423 1.95 -12.02 18.41
CA ARG A 423 3.15 -11.25 18.76
C ARG A 423 4.44 -11.96 18.35
N ARG A 424 4.53 -13.24 18.66
CA ARG A 424 5.69 -14.08 18.32
C ARG A 424 5.89 -14.12 16.80
N LEU A 425 4.84 -14.39 16.03
CA LEU A 425 4.91 -14.46 14.57
C LEU A 425 5.40 -13.15 13.96
N LEU A 426 4.83 -12.02 14.38
CA LEU A 426 5.21 -10.71 13.87
C LEU A 426 6.68 -10.37 14.21
N ARG A 427 7.14 -10.72 15.42
CA ARG A 427 8.52 -10.52 15.85
C ARG A 427 9.49 -11.37 15.03
N GLU A 428 9.23 -12.66 14.86
CA GLU A 428 10.07 -13.56 14.08
C GLU A 428 10.18 -13.14 12.62
N MET A 429 9.08 -12.70 12.01
CA MET A 429 9.08 -12.16 10.63
C MET A 429 9.85 -10.84 10.54
N HIS A 430 9.75 -9.98 11.56
CA HIS A 430 10.58 -8.77 11.65
C HIS A 430 12.06 -9.12 11.70
N ASP A 431 12.49 -10.01 12.61
CA ASP A 431 13.87 -10.40 12.78
C ASP A 431 14.45 -11.04 11.50
N ASN A 432 13.67 -11.85 10.81
CA ASN A 432 14.03 -12.42 9.50
C ASN A 432 14.27 -11.29 8.45
N SER A 433 13.41 -10.30 8.42
CA SER A 433 13.54 -9.14 7.54
C SER A 433 14.81 -8.34 7.86
N GLN A 434 15.09 -8.07 9.15
CA GLN A 434 16.29 -7.35 9.57
C GLN A 434 17.57 -8.11 9.21
N LYS A 435 17.62 -9.43 9.43
CA LYS A 435 18.76 -10.28 8.99
C LYS A 435 18.99 -10.16 7.49
N SER A 436 17.92 -10.14 6.71
CA SER A 436 18.00 -10.01 5.24
C SER A 436 18.51 -8.63 4.79
N LEU A 437 18.35 -7.59 5.60
CA LEU A 437 18.75 -6.20 5.31
C LEU A 437 20.11 -5.82 5.94
N ALA A 438 20.74 -6.69 6.71
CA ALA A 438 21.92 -6.34 7.53
C ALA A 438 23.22 -6.15 6.75
N ASN A 439 23.32 -6.58 5.49
CA ASN A 439 24.58 -6.52 4.73
C ASN A 439 24.59 -5.40 3.67
N ASP A 440 25.79 -4.99 3.25
CA ASP A 440 25.99 -3.90 2.27
C ASP A 440 25.40 -4.21 0.89
N ARG A 441 25.28 -5.47 0.51
CA ARG A 441 24.69 -5.89 -0.77
C ARG A 441 23.20 -5.57 -0.84
N THR A 442 22.54 -5.29 0.29
CA THR A 442 21.12 -4.96 0.39
C THR A 442 20.81 -3.47 0.42
N LEU A 443 21.81 -2.59 0.31
CA LEU A 443 21.57 -1.13 0.24
C LEU A 443 20.67 -0.74 -0.94
N SER A 444 20.78 -1.42 -2.08
CA SER A 444 19.89 -1.22 -3.22
C SER A 444 18.45 -1.62 -2.90
N VAL A 445 18.26 -2.69 -2.12
CA VAL A 445 16.93 -3.14 -1.65
C VAL A 445 16.33 -2.08 -0.74
N ALA A 446 17.08 -1.58 0.25
CA ALA A 446 16.63 -0.51 1.13
C ALA A 446 16.30 0.77 0.33
N ARG A 447 17.14 1.19 -0.62
CA ARG A 447 16.89 2.37 -1.47
C ARG A 447 15.63 2.21 -2.31
N ASN A 448 15.39 1.05 -2.91
CA ASN A 448 14.16 0.77 -3.67
C ASN A 448 12.93 0.83 -2.77
N ALA A 449 13.01 0.24 -1.58
CA ALA A 449 11.92 0.31 -0.61
C ALA A 449 11.63 1.75 -0.18
N TRP A 450 12.64 2.53 0.21
CA TRP A 450 12.45 3.94 0.55
C TRP A 450 11.87 4.76 -0.59
N SER A 451 12.22 4.44 -1.85
CA SER A 451 11.58 5.06 -3.02
C SER A 451 10.08 4.77 -3.10
N VAL A 452 9.65 3.56 -2.69
CA VAL A 452 8.23 3.20 -2.59
C VAL A 452 7.56 3.93 -1.42
N LEU A 453 8.19 3.96 -0.24
CA LEU A 453 7.62 4.61 0.95
C LEU A 453 7.37 6.11 0.71
N ILE A 454 8.29 6.77 0.02
CA ILE A 454 8.15 8.18 -0.33
C ILE A 454 7.23 8.37 -1.56
N GLY A 455 7.30 7.48 -2.55
CA GLY A 455 6.42 7.49 -3.73
C GLY A 455 6.85 8.43 -4.87
N ARG A 456 7.76 9.38 -4.64
CA ARG A 456 8.36 10.28 -5.64
C ARG A 456 9.87 10.34 -5.49
N ASN A 457 10.55 10.69 -6.56
CA ASN A 457 11.98 11.02 -6.59
C ASN A 457 12.19 12.29 -7.43
N TYR A 458 13.43 12.74 -7.59
CA TYR A 458 13.75 13.94 -8.35
C TYR A 458 13.25 13.89 -9.80
N ASP A 459 13.37 12.77 -10.50
CA ASP A 459 12.94 12.64 -11.90
C ASP A 459 11.42 12.75 -12.05
N SER A 460 10.67 12.32 -11.04
CA SER A 460 9.21 12.40 -10.97
C SER A 460 8.68 13.55 -10.12
N ALA A 461 9.54 14.54 -9.79
CA ALA A 461 9.11 15.68 -8.96
C ALA A 461 8.10 16.60 -9.64
N GLY A 462 7.93 16.51 -10.97
CA GLY A 462 6.95 17.27 -11.72
C GLY A 462 7.48 18.57 -12.33
N VAL A 463 6.57 19.34 -12.93
CA VAL A 463 6.83 20.68 -13.49
C VAL A 463 6.48 21.71 -12.43
N VAL A 464 7.39 22.64 -12.16
CA VAL A 464 7.27 23.60 -11.05
C VAL A 464 7.37 25.02 -11.59
N GLU A 465 6.46 25.89 -11.21
CA GLU A 465 6.42 27.32 -11.57
C GLU A 465 6.63 28.17 -10.32
N TRP A 466 7.39 29.27 -10.46
CA TRP A 466 7.58 30.26 -9.42
C TRP A 466 6.60 31.43 -9.56
N ASN A 467 5.85 31.70 -8.50
CA ASN A 467 4.96 32.86 -8.40
C ASN A 467 5.42 33.77 -7.26
N ARG A 468 6.19 34.82 -7.60
CA ARG A 468 6.64 35.84 -6.64
C ARG A 468 5.49 36.76 -6.25
N THR A 469 5.23 36.92 -4.97
CA THR A 469 4.15 37.75 -4.43
C THR A 469 4.64 39.13 -4.00
N ALA A 470 5.90 39.28 -3.57
CA ALA A 470 6.50 40.54 -3.21
C ALA A 470 8.01 40.57 -3.49
N LYS A 471 8.61 41.77 -3.44
CA LYS A 471 10.04 42.02 -3.54
C LYS A 471 10.39 43.21 -2.65
N VAL A 472 11.17 42.99 -1.59
CA VAL A 472 11.53 44.01 -0.61
C VAL A 472 13.06 44.09 -0.49
N ASP A 473 13.62 45.28 -0.68
CA ASP A 473 15.05 45.56 -0.46
C ASP A 473 15.30 45.77 1.05
N ARG A 474 16.11 44.94 1.64
CA ARG A 474 16.52 45.00 3.06
C ARG A 474 17.94 45.57 3.27
N GLY A 475 18.47 46.25 2.24
CA GLY A 475 19.81 46.79 2.26
C GLY A 475 20.87 45.79 1.79
N SER A 476 21.24 44.79 2.59
CA SER A 476 22.23 43.77 2.22
C SER A 476 21.70 42.66 1.34
N PHE A 477 20.39 42.37 1.40
CA PHE A 477 19.74 41.35 0.61
C PHE A 477 18.33 41.80 0.11
N ILE A 478 17.81 41.09 -0.85
CA ILE A 478 16.43 41.25 -1.36
C ILE A 478 15.60 40.08 -0.87
N GLU A 479 14.50 40.39 -0.22
CA GLU A 479 13.52 39.45 0.28
C GLU A 479 12.42 39.23 -0.76
N MET A 480 12.16 37.96 -1.13
CA MET A 480 11.19 37.59 -2.14
C MET A 480 10.31 36.43 -1.63
N PRO A 481 9.18 36.71 -0.99
CA PRO A 481 8.16 35.71 -0.70
C PRO A 481 7.38 35.34 -1.98
N GLY A 482 6.88 34.12 -2.03
CA GLY A 482 6.06 33.61 -3.13
C GLY A 482 5.72 32.13 -2.98
N THR A 483 5.18 31.52 -4.03
CA THR A 483 4.81 30.11 -4.03
C THR A 483 5.50 29.34 -5.16
N LEU A 484 5.87 28.10 -4.91
CA LEU A 484 6.23 27.11 -5.93
C LEU A 484 4.99 26.27 -6.22
N ARG A 485 4.45 26.42 -7.44
CA ARG A 485 3.31 25.67 -7.90
C ARG A 485 3.77 24.46 -8.70
N ASN A 486 3.52 23.28 -8.20
CA ASN A 486 3.74 22.05 -8.93
C ASN A 486 2.51 21.74 -9.79
N THR A 487 2.58 22.05 -11.08
CA THR A 487 1.44 21.92 -12.00
C THR A 487 1.11 20.46 -12.34
N THR A 488 2.08 19.55 -12.24
CA THR A 488 1.87 18.11 -12.48
C THR A 488 0.96 17.50 -11.42
N TYR A 489 1.07 17.97 -10.17
CA TYR A 489 0.35 17.38 -9.04
C TYR A 489 -0.68 18.31 -8.42
N ALA A 490 -0.85 19.51 -8.95
CA ALA A 490 -1.73 20.56 -8.41
C ALA A 490 -1.42 20.88 -6.93
N GLU A 491 -0.13 20.99 -6.60
CA GLU A 491 0.38 21.31 -5.26
C GLU A 491 0.98 22.72 -5.25
N GLU A 492 0.92 23.40 -4.10
CA GLU A 492 1.46 24.76 -3.95
C GLU A 492 2.23 24.88 -2.64
N VAL A 493 3.52 25.24 -2.71
CA VAL A 493 4.44 25.32 -1.56
C VAL A 493 4.82 26.80 -1.32
N PRO A 494 4.48 27.41 -0.19
CA PRO A 494 4.95 28.74 0.19
C PRO A 494 6.45 28.76 0.44
N VAL A 495 7.15 29.70 -0.18
CA VAL A 495 8.61 29.82 -0.14
C VAL A 495 9.01 31.26 0.12
N LEU A 496 10.11 31.45 0.81
CA LEU A 496 10.81 32.72 0.97
C LEU A 496 12.24 32.57 0.47
N PHE A 497 12.61 33.43 -0.48
CA PHE A 497 14.01 33.59 -0.89
C PHE A 497 14.59 34.88 -0.33
N LEU A 498 15.82 34.82 0.15
CA LEU A 498 16.68 35.95 0.53
C LEU A 498 17.87 35.98 -0.43
N TYR A 499 17.93 37.00 -1.30
CA TYR A 499 18.98 37.13 -2.31
C TYR A 499 20.00 38.15 -1.88
N PRO A 500 21.25 37.76 -1.61
CA PRO A 500 22.32 38.71 -1.29
C PRO A 500 22.69 39.51 -2.55
N LYS A 501 23.12 40.78 -2.39
CA LYS A 501 23.53 41.64 -3.53
C LYS A 501 24.84 41.16 -4.20
N ASN A 502 25.65 40.38 -3.50
CA ASN A 502 26.91 39.78 -3.96
C ASN A 502 26.79 38.29 -4.26
N TRP A 503 25.65 37.87 -4.85
CA TRP A 503 25.35 36.44 -5.10
C TRP A 503 26.49 35.69 -5.81
N ASN A 504 26.92 34.56 -5.25
CA ASN A 504 28.07 33.77 -5.69
C ASN A 504 27.68 32.55 -6.57
N GLY A 505 26.39 32.38 -6.89
CA GLY A 505 25.85 31.20 -7.63
C GLY A 505 25.40 30.05 -6.72
N SER A 506 25.44 30.21 -5.39
CA SER A 506 25.01 29.19 -4.45
C SER A 506 23.60 29.48 -3.90
N THR A 507 22.85 28.40 -3.61
CA THR A 507 21.55 28.44 -2.90
C THR A 507 21.60 27.48 -1.73
N VAL A 508 21.11 27.90 -0.56
CA VAL A 508 21.00 27.08 0.65
C VAL A 508 19.54 27.00 1.05
N LEU A 509 18.99 25.81 1.07
CA LEU A 509 17.65 25.54 1.63
C LEU A 509 17.80 25.22 3.12
N PHE A 510 17.12 25.97 3.96
CA PHE A 510 16.97 25.70 5.38
C PHE A 510 15.59 25.07 5.64
N LEU A 511 15.56 23.89 6.28
CA LEU A 511 14.35 23.24 6.75
C LEU A 511 14.19 23.46 8.25
N HIS A 512 13.01 23.86 8.67
CA HIS A 512 12.68 24.08 10.07
C HIS A 512 11.27 23.56 10.41
N PRO A 513 10.95 23.11 11.64
CA PRO A 513 9.60 22.70 12.03
C PRO A 513 8.53 23.78 11.83
N GLU A 514 8.89 25.06 12.00
CA GLU A 514 8.00 26.22 11.80
C GLU A 514 7.96 26.69 10.33
N GLY A 515 8.47 25.88 9.40
CA GLY A 515 8.54 26.25 7.99
C GLY A 515 9.52 27.40 7.72
N LYS A 516 9.21 28.25 6.72
CA LYS A 516 10.08 29.35 6.31
C LYS A 516 10.27 30.45 7.39
N SER A 517 9.35 30.55 8.37
CA SER A 517 9.49 31.48 9.48
C SER A 517 10.67 31.13 10.40
N GLY A 518 11.04 29.85 10.47
CA GLY A 518 12.12 29.35 11.29
C GLY A 518 13.53 29.77 10.85
N ILE A 519 13.69 30.49 9.73
CA ILE A 519 14.98 31.15 9.37
C ILE A 519 15.20 32.44 10.16
N TYR A 520 14.17 32.92 10.87
CA TYR A 520 14.24 34.08 11.77
C TYR A 520 14.24 33.63 13.23
N LEU A 521 14.78 34.46 14.10
CA LEU A 521 14.63 34.36 15.54
C LEU A 521 13.34 35.05 16.01
N GLY A 522 12.94 34.80 17.25
CA GLY A 522 11.74 35.41 17.83
C GLY A 522 11.73 36.93 17.90
N ASP A 523 12.89 37.59 17.80
CA ASP A 523 13.06 39.06 17.73
C ASP A 523 13.01 39.59 16.29
N GLY A 524 12.74 38.73 15.30
CA GLY A 524 12.66 39.08 13.86
C GLY A 524 14.01 39.21 13.16
N SER A 525 15.15 39.01 13.86
CA SER A 525 16.46 38.93 13.25
C SER A 525 16.69 37.57 12.57
N LEU A 526 17.59 37.50 11.60
CA LEU A 526 17.97 36.25 10.97
C LEU A 526 18.76 35.35 11.95
N ARG A 527 18.60 34.05 11.86
CA ARG A 527 19.43 33.09 12.57
C ARG A 527 20.90 33.26 12.16
N PRO A 528 21.88 33.08 13.06
CA PRO A 528 23.33 33.29 12.75
C PRO A 528 23.80 32.48 11.52
N GLU A 529 23.36 31.22 11.38
CA GLU A 529 23.72 30.37 10.25
C GLU A 529 23.11 30.83 8.93
N VAL A 530 21.92 31.45 8.98
CA VAL A 530 21.23 32.07 7.82
C VAL A 530 21.97 33.33 7.41
N GLN A 531 22.29 34.24 8.39
CA GLN A 531 23.05 35.46 8.15
C GLN A 531 24.42 35.14 7.56
N LYS A 532 25.12 34.16 8.13
CA LYS A 532 26.40 33.70 7.60
C LYS A 532 26.34 33.29 6.13
N SER A 533 25.30 32.52 5.74
CA SER A 533 25.11 32.06 4.36
C SER A 533 24.92 33.25 3.40
N LEU A 534 24.15 34.29 3.83
CA LEU A 534 23.97 35.52 3.06
C LEU A 534 25.29 36.33 2.94
N ASP A 535 26.05 36.46 4.02
CA ASP A 535 27.32 37.18 4.03
C ASP A 535 28.36 36.52 3.11
N GLU A 536 28.32 35.16 3.02
CA GLU A 536 29.10 34.38 2.08
C GLU A 536 28.63 34.48 0.64
N GLY A 537 27.54 35.23 0.35
CA GLY A 537 26.99 35.45 -0.98
C GLY A 537 26.05 34.33 -1.46
N SER A 538 25.56 33.47 -0.61
CA SER A 538 24.60 32.44 -0.97
C SER A 538 23.16 32.97 -0.88
N THR A 539 22.31 32.67 -1.87
CA THR A 539 20.84 32.80 -1.72
C THR A 539 20.39 31.84 -0.62
N VAL A 540 19.61 32.33 0.32
CA VAL A 540 18.94 31.52 1.34
C VAL A 540 17.48 31.30 0.96
N ALA A 541 16.97 30.10 1.19
CA ALA A 541 15.57 29.78 1.05
C ALA A 541 15.03 29.09 2.31
N GLY A 542 13.80 29.43 2.69
CA GLY A 542 12.96 28.72 3.65
C GLY A 542 11.63 28.33 2.98
N ILE A 543 11.10 27.17 3.32
CA ILE A 543 9.83 26.67 2.73
C ILE A 543 8.86 26.22 3.85
N ASP A 544 7.57 26.40 3.61
CA ASP A 544 6.53 25.79 4.41
C ASP A 544 6.18 24.44 3.80
N LEU A 545 6.56 23.36 4.46
CA LEU A 545 6.15 22.01 4.07
C LEU A 545 4.66 21.81 4.40
N LEU A 546 4.04 20.83 3.79
CA LEU A 546 2.62 20.53 4.01
C LEU A 546 2.28 20.50 5.52
N SER A 547 1.24 21.24 5.88
CA SER A 547 0.80 21.42 7.28
C SER A 547 1.86 22.09 8.17
N GLN A 548 2.63 23.04 7.61
CA GLN A 548 3.50 23.98 8.33
C GLN A 548 3.21 25.42 7.85
N GLY A 549 3.57 26.41 8.66
CA GLY A 549 3.55 27.82 8.28
C GLY A 549 2.21 28.24 7.68
N GLU A 550 2.18 28.68 6.42
CA GLU A 550 0.98 29.19 5.77
C GLU A 550 -0.08 28.15 5.37
N PHE A 551 0.18 26.87 5.59
CA PHE A 551 -0.84 25.82 5.55
C PHE A 551 -1.73 25.79 6.79
N LEU A 552 -1.40 26.54 7.84
CA LEU A 552 -2.09 26.56 9.10
C LEU A 552 -2.79 27.89 9.35
N ALA A 553 -3.88 27.88 10.09
CA ALA A 553 -4.47 29.09 10.63
C ALA A 553 -3.50 29.77 11.62
N THR A 554 -3.67 31.06 11.87
CA THR A 554 -2.82 31.81 12.79
C THR A 554 -2.84 31.13 14.18
N ASN A 555 -1.67 30.83 14.72
CA ASN A 555 -1.45 30.13 16.00
C ASN A 555 -1.95 28.67 16.04
N GLU A 556 -2.25 28.04 14.93
CA GLU A 556 -2.57 26.61 14.88
C GLU A 556 -1.28 25.77 14.95
N THR A 557 -1.32 24.68 15.71
CA THR A 557 -0.26 23.68 15.77
C THR A 557 -0.76 22.37 15.18
N PHE A 558 -0.05 21.83 14.22
CA PHE A 558 -0.40 20.58 13.56
C PHE A 558 0.25 19.38 14.26
N THR A 559 -0.49 18.70 15.12
CA THR A 559 -0.03 17.55 15.92
C THR A 559 -0.61 16.22 15.46
N THR A 560 -1.71 16.24 14.71
CA THR A 560 -2.47 15.03 14.37
C THR A 560 -2.93 15.08 12.91
N THR A 561 -2.57 14.05 12.12
CA THR A 561 -2.95 13.94 10.72
C THR A 561 -4.43 13.56 10.54
N ARG A 562 -4.99 13.91 9.39
CA ARG A 562 -6.33 13.45 9.00
C ARG A 562 -6.32 11.94 8.77
N LYS A 563 -7.45 11.29 8.98
CA LYS A 563 -7.70 9.90 8.63
C LYS A 563 -8.97 9.79 7.78
N VAL A 564 -9.05 8.73 6.98
CA VAL A 564 -10.28 8.37 6.27
C VAL A 564 -11.38 8.03 7.28
N ASN A 565 -12.60 8.46 7.00
CA ASN A 565 -13.76 8.09 7.81
C ASN A 565 -14.14 6.63 7.51
N ASN A 566 -13.71 5.73 8.38
CA ASN A 566 -14.03 4.30 8.32
C ASN A 566 -14.37 3.82 9.74
N PRO A 567 -15.40 2.96 9.91
CA PRO A 567 -15.77 2.45 11.23
C PRO A 567 -14.68 1.58 11.87
N ARG A 568 -13.74 1.08 11.09
CA ARG A 568 -12.60 0.28 11.55
C ARG A 568 -11.37 1.16 11.74
N GLU A 569 -10.71 1.03 12.88
CA GLU A 569 -9.50 1.80 13.22
C GLU A 569 -8.22 1.17 12.65
N ALA A 570 -8.29 0.55 11.49
CA ALA A 570 -7.13 0.00 10.80
C ALA A 570 -6.44 1.10 9.96
N PRO A 571 -5.15 1.40 10.19
CA PRO A 571 -4.43 2.47 9.48
C PRO A 571 -4.39 2.28 7.97
N SER A 572 -4.45 1.05 7.49
CA SER A 572 -4.45 0.69 6.07
C SER A 572 -5.63 1.30 5.27
N TYR A 573 -6.76 1.67 5.90
CA TYR A 573 -7.84 2.40 5.21
C TYR A 573 -7.46 3.84 4.88
N THR A 574 -6.49 4.42 5.57
CA THR A 574 -5.92 5.74 5.25
C THR A 574 -4.69 5.59 4.37
N PHE A 575 -3.68 4.87 4.85
CA PHE A 575 -2.38 4.77 4.17
C PHE A 575 -2.36 3.79 2.99
N GLY A 576 -3.40 3.00 2.82
CA GLY A 576 -3.58 2.17 1.62
C GLY A 576 -3.87 2.99 0.36
N TYR A 577 -4.41 4.21 0.53
CA TYR A 577 -4.91 5.08 -0.54
C TYR A 577 -4.26 6.46 -0.60
N ASN A 578 -3.60 6.88 0.49
CA ASN A 578 -3.00 8.20 0.63
C ASN A 578 -1.55 8.09 1.10
N ALA A 579 -0.69 8.91 0.53
CA ALA A 579 0.67 9.09 1.04
C ALA A 579 0.62 9.73 2.44
N SER A 580 1.54 9.35 3.32
CA SER A 580 1.67 9.97 4.65
C SER A 580 2.06 11.45 4.53
N VAL A 581 1.75 12.25 5.56
CA VAL A 581 2.21 13.66 5.63
C VAL A 581 3.73 13.73 5.55
N PHE A 582 4.44 12.78 6.18
CA PHE A 582 5.90 12.70 6.06
C PHE A 582 6.37 12.58 4.61
N SER A 583 5.80 11.64 3.83
CA SER A 583 6.12 11.49 2.40
C SER A 583 5.82 12.75 1.61
N GLN A 584 4.67 13.37 1.86
CA GLN A 584 4.24 14.58 1.17
C GLN A 584 5.15 15.78 1.48
N ARG A 585 5.68 15.89 2.70
CA ARG A 585 6.72 16.88 3.05
C ARG A 585 8.03 16.64 2.32
N VAL A 586 8.41 15.39 2.10
CA VAL A 586 9.57 15.08 1.25
C VAL A 586 9.30 15.47 -0.22
N HIS A 587 8.05 15.32 -0.71
CA HIS A 587 7.68 15.81 -2.05
C HIS A 587 7.86 17.33 -2.18
N ASP A 588 7.55 18.11 -1.14
CA ASP A 588 7.75 19.57 -1.15
C ASP A 588 9.26 19.92 -1.26
N ILE A 589 10.10 19.19 -0.54
CA ILE A 589 11.57 19.35 -0.67
C ILE A 589 12.03 19.04 -2.11
N LEU A 590 11.52 17.95 -2.71
CA LEU A 590 11.85 17.59 -4.11
C LEU A 590 11.33 18.63 -5.11
N THR A 591 10.15 19.22 -4.88
CA THR A 591 9.58 20.31 -5.67
C THR A 591 10.51 21.53 -5.63
N PHE A 592 11.01 21.91 -4.45
CA PHE A 592 11.99 22.98 -4.33
C PHE A 592 13.30 22.66 -5.07
N VAL A 593 13.86 21.47 -4.86
CA VAL A 593 15.10 21.03 -5.53
C VAL A 593 14.92 21.06 -7.06
N ARG A 594 13.75 20.59 -7.54
CA ARG A 594 13.41 20.60 -8.97
C ARG A 594 13.41 22.01 -9.53
N TYR A 595 12.72 22.96 -8.88
CA TYR A 595 12.69 24.36 -9.29
C TYR A 595 14.09 24.95 -9.36
N VAL A 596 14.88 24.85 -8.26
CA VAL A 596 16.21 25.47 -8.16
C VAL A 596 17.17 24.93 -9.22
N ARG A 597 17.03 23.66 -9.61
CA ARG A 597 17.92 23.02 -10.60
C ARG A 597 17.52 23.22 -12.04
N THR A 598 16.26 23.53 -12.31
CA THR A 598 15.77 23.54 -13.71
C THR A 598 15.23 24.90 -14.17
N GLN A 599 14.81 25.79 -13.24
CA GLN A 599 14.05 26.98 -13.60
C GLN A 599 14.48 28.26 -12.85
N HIS A 600 15.37 28.11 -11.85
CA HIS A 600 15.89 29.27 -11.12
C HIS A 600 16.78 30.13 -12.03
N GLU A 601 16.46 31.43 -12.13
CA GLU A 601 17.22 32.39 -12.94
C GLU A 601 17.81 33.50 -12.05
N PRO A 602 19.12 33.72 -12.15
CA PRO A 602 20.12 32.96 -12.91
C PRO A 602 20.33 31.53 -12.33
N PRO A 603 20.83 30.56 -13.12
CA PRO A 603 20.96 29.15 -12.68
C PRO A 603 21.81 28.98 -11.45
N THR A 604 21.30 28.22 -10.47
CA THR A 604 22.04 27.84 -9.25
C THR A 604 23.16 26.85 -9.57
N LYS A 605 24.40 27.24 -9.29
CA LYS A 605 25.58 26.38 -9.49
C LYS A 605 25.75 25.35 -8.38
N LYS A 606 25.51 25.73 -7.13
CA LYS A 606 25.63 24.88 -5.95
C LYS A 606 24.39 24.97 -5.07
N LEU A 607 23.77 23.83 -4.80
CA LEU A 607 22.62 23.70 -3.89
C LEU A 607 23.02 22.97 -2.62
N SER A 608 22.79 23.59 -1.49
CA SER A 608 22.98 23.00 -0.17
C SER A 608 21.65 22.86 0.57
N LEU A 609 21.53 21.84 1.43
CA LEU A 609 20.37 21.58 2.27
C LEU A 609 20.80 21.50 3.73
N VAL A 610 20.18 22.32 4.57
CA VAL A 610 20.47 22.40 6.01
C VAL A 610 19.21 22.06 6.79
N ALA A 611 19.30 21.02 7.63
CA ALA A 611 18.23 20.64 8.54
C ALA A 611 18.41 21.34 9.89
N LEU A 612 17.38 22.01 10.38
CA LEU A 612 17.35 22.66 11.69
C LEU A 612 16.31 21.95 12.59
N ASP A 613 16.51 21.99 13.87
CA ASP A 613 15.56 21.70 14.93
C ASP A 613 14.69 20.43 14.70
N GLY A 614 15.35 19.28 14.40
CA GLY A 614 14.69 17.98 14.27
C GLY A 614 14.19 17.65 12.86
N THR A 615 14.45 18.46 11.82
CA THR A 615 14.08 18.16 10.43
C THR A 615 15.05 17.21 9.71
N THR A 616 16.09 16.72 10.37
CA THR A 616 17.06 15.75 9.83
C THR A 616 16.39 14.54 9.14
N PRO A 617 15.33 13.89 9.68
CA PRO A 617 14.70 12.75 9.00
C PRO A 617 14.11 13.11 7.62
N LEU A 618 13.49 14.29 7.48
CA LEU A 618 12.91 14.76 6.21
C LEU A 618 14.02 15.04 5.18
N ALA A 619 15.06 15.77 5.60
CA ALA A 619 16.21 16.06 4.74
C ALA A 619 16.92 14.78 4.29
N ALA A 620 17.17 13.85 5.22
CA ALA A 620 17.80 12.57 4.93
C ALA A 620 16.96 11.72 3.98
N ALA A 621 15.63 11.72 4.13
CA ALA A 621 14.73 11.01 3.23
C ALA A 621 14.80 11.56 1.80
N ALA A 622 14.78 12.88 1.62
CA ALA A 622 14.94 13.50 0.30
C ALA A 622 16.29 13.15 -0.36
N LEU A 623 17.37 13.16 0.42
CA LEU A 623 18.73 12.86 -0.05
C LEU A 623 18.97 11.37 -0.31
N ALA A 624 18.26 10.47 0.39
CA ALA A 624 18.36 9.02 0.21
C ALA A 624 17.80 8.55 -1.13
N LEU A 625 16.91 9.34 -1.75
CA LEU A 625 16.28 9.00 -3.03
C LEU A 625 17.30 9.10 -4.19
N PRO A 626 17.13 8.26 -5.23
CA PRO A 626 18.02 8.25 -6.37
C PRO A 626 18.12 9.63 -7.05
N ARG A 627 19.34 10.04 -7.36
CA ARG A 627 19.64 11.21 -8.20
C ARG A 627 19.10 12.55 -7.69
N THR A 628 18.89 12.72 -6.39
CA THR A 628 18.53 14.03 -5.82
C THR A 628 19.75 14.95 -5.91
N PRO A 629 19.73 16.01 -6.74
CA PRO A 629 20.92 16.80 -7.06
C PRO A 629 21.17 17.90 -6.02
N VAL A 630 21.60 17.51 -4.83
CA VAL A 630 22.06 18.39 -3.73
C VAL A 630 23.55 18.18 -3.54
N ASP A 631 24.35 19.26 -3.62
CA ASP A 631 25.81 19.20 -3.61
C ASP A 631 26.38 19.07 -2.20
N ALA A 632 25.70 19.63 -1.20
CA ALA A 632 26.14 19.58 0.20
C ALA A 632 24.93 19.54 1.14
N SER A 633 25.11 18.94 2.30
CA SER A 633 24.06 18.91 3.32
C SER A 633 24.63 19.00 4.73
N VAL A 634 23.86 19.63 5.63
CA VAL A 634 24.11 19.64 7.08
C VAL A 634 22.93 18.92 7.74
N LEU A 635 23.21 17.74 8.30
CA LEU A 635 22.24 16.86 8.94
C LEU A 635 22.65 16.64 10.40
N PRO A 636 22.18 17.45 11.35
CA PRO A 636 22.45 17.25 12.77
C PRO A 636 22.04 15.87 13.26
N PRO A 637 22.73 15.31 14.27
CA PRO A 637 22.32 14.06 14.91
C PRO A 637 20.88 14.12 15.42
N THR A 638 20.19 12.98 15.40
CA THR A 638 18.82 12.88 15.93
C THR A 638 18.58 11.52 16.58
N ASP A 639 17.88 11.53 17.71
CA ASP A 639 17.42 10.35 18.43
C ASP A 639 16.05 9.87 17.94
N PHE A 640 15.40 10.62 17.04
CA PHE A 640 14.12 10.24 16.47
C PHE A 640 14.21 8.89 15.74
N ARG A 641 13.21 8.03 16.00
CA ARG A 641 13.01 6.74 15.30
C ARG A 641 11.53 6.55 14.96
N PHE A 642 11.25 6.17 13.71
CA PHE A 642 9.89 5.85 13.27
C PHE A 642 9.30 4.67 14.04
N GLY A 643 10.12 3.66 14.36
CA GLY A 643 9.71 2.48 15.12
C GLY A 643 9.36 2.76 16.59
N GLN A 644 9.57 3.98 17.09
CA GLN A 644 9.17 4.38 18.44
C GLN A 644 7.82 5.13 18.49
N LEU A 645 7.24 5.44 17.33
CA LEU A 645 5.94 6.12 17.28
C LEU A 645 4.81 5.16 17.65
N LEU A 646 4.02 5.55 18.65
CA LEU A 646 2.84 4.79 19.14
C LEU A 646 1.52 5.33 18.59
N ASP A 647 1.57 6.39 17.79
CA ASP A 647 0.40 6.98 17.13
C ASP A 647 0.65 7.08 15.62
N TYR A 648 -0.13 6.33 14.85
CA TYR A 648 -0.08 6.39 13.39
C TYR A 648 -0.60 7.71 12.81
N ARG A 649 -1.24 8.54 13.64
CA ARG A 649 -1.67 9.89 13.26
C ARG A 649 -0.61 10.97 13.51
N SER A 650 0.55 10.62 14.02
CA SER A 650 1.68 11.55 14.09
C SER A 650 2.04 12.07 12.68
N PRO A 651 2.30 13.39 12.51
CA PRO A 651 2.77 13.93 11.24
C PRO A 651 4.10 13.33 10.75
N GLN A 652 4.86 12.73 11.65
CA GLN A 652 6.11 12.05 11.35
C GLN A 652 5.93 10.56 11.02
N PHE A 653 4.71 10.02 11.11
CA PHE A 653 4.48 8.61 10.84
C PHE A 653 4.67 8.27 9.35
N LEU A 654 5.42 7.20 9.10
CA LEU A 654 5.65 6.66 7.77
C LEU A 654 5.53 5.13 7.81
N PRO A 655 4.51 4.54 7.18
CA PRO A 655 4.42 3.10 7.04
C PRO A 655 5.68 2.51 6.42
N GLY A 656 6.22 1.44 7.00
CA GLY A 656 7.38 0.73 6.49
C GLY A 656 8.75 1.29 6.90
N ALA A 657 8.82 2.48 7.49
CA ALA A 657 10.10 3.12 7.78
C ALA A 657 10.98 2.30 8.75
N ALA A 658 10.38 1.71 9.79
CA ALA A 658 11.10 0.88 10.75
C ALA A 658 11.59 -0.43 10.12
N LYS A 659 10.81 -1.03 9.21
CA LYS A 659 11.20 -2.23 8.47
C LYS A 659 12.51 -2.03 7.72
N TYR A 660 12.68 -0.88 7.08
CA TYR A 660 13.83 -0.61 6.21
C TYR A 660 14.94 0.19 6.89
N GLY A 661 15.17 -0.09 8.18
CA GLY A 661 16.33 0.37 8.94
C GLY A 661 16.24 1.79 9.47
N ASP A 662 15.02 2.38 9.46
CA ASP A 662 14.72 3.63 10.15
C ASP A 662 15.64 4.80 9.74
N VAL A 663 15.77 5.85 10.57
CA VAL A 663 16.65 7.02 10.30
C VAL A 663 18.12 6.65 10.09
N PRO A 664 18.71 5.68 10.80
CA PRO A 664 20.11 5.27 10.52
C PRO A 664 20.33 4.84 9.07
N MET A 665 19.39 4.10 8.48
CA MET A 665 19.49 3.70 7.07
C MET A 665 19.33 4.89 6.13
N LEU A 666 18.41 5.82 6.41
CA LEU A 666 18.27 7.05 5.62
C LEU A 666 19.57 7.85 5.58
N LEU A 667 20.21 8.06 6.74
CA LEU A 667 21.48 8.77 6.83
C LEU A 667 22.61 8.05 6.06
N ARG A 668 22.61 6.72 6.09
CA ARG A 668 23.56 5.90 5.32
C ARG A 668 23.32 6.03 3.80
N LEU A 669 22.06 5.97 3.36
CA LEU A 669 21.69 6.12 1.96
C LEU A 669 21.98 7.54 1.44
N ALA A 670 21.74 8.57 2.25
CA ALA A 670 22.02 9.95 1.91
C ALA A 670 23.54 10.18 1.68
N LYS A 671 24.41 9.62 2.53
CA LYS A 671 25.87 9.68 2.36
C LYS A 671 26.33 9.02 1.06
N THR A 672 25.79 7.84 0.72
CA THR A 672 26.18 7.11 -0.50
C THR A 672 25.66 7.77 -1.78
N ALA A 673 24.61 8.58 -1.70
CA ALA A 673 24.07 9.33 -2.85
C ALA A 673 24.92 10.56 -3.19
N SER A 674 25.61 11.16 -2.21
CA SER A 674 26.47 12.35 -2.38
C SER A 674 27.89 12.02 -2.89
N GLY A 675 28.22 10.76 -3.16
CA GLY A 675 29.53 10.36 -3.70
C GLY A 675 30.71 10.53 -2.72
N LYS A 676 30.45 10.63 -1.42
CA LYS A 676 31.48 10.71 -0.35
C LYS A 676 31.51 9.42 0.47
#